data_7fcb880e51d4e47580b8b4b234126987
#
_entry.id   7fcb880e51d4e47580b8b4b234126987
#
_cell.length_a   1.000
_cell.length_b   1.000
_cell.length_c   1.000
_cell.angle_alpha   90.00
_cell.angle_beta   90.00
_cell.angle_gamma   90.00
#
_symmetry.space_group_name_H-M   'P 1'
#
loop_
_entity.id
_entity.type
_entity.pdbx_description
1 polymer ?
#
loop_
_entity_poly.entity_id
_entity_poly.type
_entity_poly.pdbx_seq_one_letter_code
_entity_poly.pdbx_strand_id
1 'polypeptide(L)'
;MVRSGLPIDIIIRSLGWQIESSYCKEVIIKKITTVMPEFKDKATIIDVSKMAVSSRLLYIRLLDIADSNKYKDEFFALCDDNSKVIKAELVKVISAHKDWHDDVCKLLAQKKSAKRETALMIIENQGADAYRTELEKAYATEKSEKLKSKISALLGSEAKPADISDVDLVTSLTKGTKSKKVLWLFEQPFAPIHFTDDTVTEDIYLQALLLTYANANEGTLPPEGKALAQKLKSDELETFALEVLSRWLEKGAEAKTKWTMYFAAIYGGDEAINCLTDYIKEWSKQSLNMRVALAVKAVNAVALNGSSYALMTVDNISRKYKSRAVRAAAVDALANAANQLGLTTQELADKIVPDMGFDEKMCRTFDFGSRKFSVYLTPQLDIEIFEGEKKLKNLPKIGVNDDPALAEKATADFKEMKKQMKTVVEAQKQRLEYVLMLDRKWTAEAWKALFVKNPLMHCFAIGLIWGIYENGCLKTSFRYLDDGSFTNSDDDEIELSEVMQIGLVHPLELTEHEKEAWLEQLDDYEIIQPFDQLKRKVYKVAESDKNKTACEIFKNTEITNTTLVNRMTKAGWYKGQAQDAGFFYEFIRNDISGKEKDPDGKLVNIGMTAELKFSGTYIGYYEIEDVTVEELYFRLPDAAYNDNMKLGDVSPRYYSEVVLQLKKAINK
;
A
#
# COMPACT_ATOMS: atom_id res chain seq x y z
N MET A 1 26.96 -35.37 -4.05
CA MET A 1 25.70 -36.03 -4.50
C MET A 1 25.62 -36.15 -6.03
N VAL A 2 25.62 -35.08 -6.79
CA VAL A 2 25.46 -35.14 -8.27
C VAL A 2 26.60 -35.93 -8.92
N ARG A 3 27.86 -35.64 -8.56
CA ARG A 3 29.04 -36.34 -9.08
C ARG A 3 29.18 -37.79 -8.60
N SER A 4 28.43 -38.17 -7.56
CA SER A 4 28.46 -39.55 -7.00
C SER A 4 27.55 -40.55 -7.71
N GLY A 5 26.79 -40.10 -8.76
CA GLY A 5 25.89 -40.96 -9.52
C GLY A 5 24.61 -41.40 -8.80
N LEU A 6 24.25 -40.73 -7.68
CA LEU A 6 23.02 -41.03 -6.96
C LEU A 6 21.78 -40.77 -7.82
N PRO A 7 20.71 -41.58 -7.68
CA PRO A 7 19.43 -41.34 -8.35
C PRO A 7 18.85 -39.97 -7.98
N ILE A 8 18.18 -39.35 -8.94
CA ILE A 8 17.64 -37.99 -8.81
C ILE A 8 16.60 -37.82 -7.67
N ASP A 9 15.79 -38.85 -7.44
CA ASP A 9 14.82 -38.89 -6.36
C ASP A 9 15.45 -38.82 -4.97
N ILE A 10 16.58 -39.54 -4.77
CA ILE A 10 17.36 -39.51 -3.52
C ILE A 10 17.97 -38.12 -3.33
N ILE A 11 18.53 -37.53 -4.40
CA ILE A 11 19.14 -36.20 -4.35
C ILE A 11 18.07 -35.14 -3.97
N ILE A 12 16.91 -35.17 -4.62
CA ILE A 12 15.82 -34.19 -4.37
C ILE A 12 15.27 -34.36 -2.95
N ARG A 13 15.08 -35.60 -2.46
CA ARG A 13 14.61 -35.82 -1.08
C ARG A 13 15.58 -35.29 -0.05
N SER A 14 16.89 -35.60 -0.22
CA SER A 14 17.93 -35.14 0.70
C SER A 14 18.06 -33.61 0.73
N LEU A 15 18.09 -32.96 -0.43
CA LEU A 15 18.13 -31.49 -0.52
C LEU A 15 16.85 -30.83 0.03
N GLY A 16 15.71 -31.44 -0.24
CA GLY A 16 14.42 -30.95 0.29
C GLY A 16 14.40 -30.97 1.81
N TRP A 17 14.87 -32.05 2.43
CA TRP A 17 14.96 -32.17 3.89
C TRP A 17 15.93 -31.14 4.49
N GLN A 18 17.11 -30.92 3.88
CA GLN A 18 18.06 -29.91 4.33
C GLN A 18 17.48 -28.49 4.26
N ILE A 19 16.71 -28.18 3.22
CA ILE A 19 16.03 -26.86 3.07
C ILE A 19 14.96 -26.67 4.15
N GLU A 20 14.17 -27.69 4.46
CA GLU A 20 13.12 -27.61 5.48
C GLU A 20 13.68 -27.41 6.89
N SER A 21 14.84 -28.01 7.18
CA SER A 21 15.49 -27.90 8.49
C SER A 21 16.35 -26.65 8.66
N SER A 22 16.51 -25.83 7.62
CA SER A 22 17.43 -24.68 7.64
C SER A 22 16.69 -23.36 7.92
N TYR A 23 17.27 -22.54 8.81
CA TYR A 23 16.85 -21.14 9.04
C TYR A 23 17.09 -20.24 7.81
N CYS A 24 17.99 -20.62 6.90
CA CYS A 24 18.32 -19.86 5.68
C CYS A 24 17.66 -20.43 4.42
N LYS A 25 16.44 -20.93 4.54
CA LYS A 25 15.71 -21.64 3.48
C LYS A 25 15.75 -20.93 2.11
N GLU A 26 15.44 -19.63 2.07
CA GLU A 26 15.39 -18.88 0.80
C GLU A 26 16.76 -18.71 0.16
N VAL A 27 17.79 -18.45 0.96
CA VAL A 27 19.18 -18.33 0.49
C VAL A 27 19.68 -19.66 -0.07
N ILE A 28 19.38 -20.78 0.60
CA ILE A 28 19.75 -22.11 0.15
C ILE A 28 19.02 -22.46 -1.15
N ILE A 29 17.71 -22.19 -1.25
CA ILE A 29 16.92 -22.40 -2.47
C ILE A 29 17.50 -21.59 -3.63
N LYS A 30 17.81 -20.30 -3.43
CA LYS A 30 18.43 -19.45 -4.45
C LYS A 30 19.79 -20.00 -4.89
N LYS A 31 20.62 -20.43 -3.96
CA LYS A 31 21.94 -21.00 -4.25
C LYS A 31 21.82 -22.33 -4.99
N ILE A 32 20.92 -23.22 -4.57
CA ILE A 32 20.67 -24.49 -5.25
C ILE A 32 20.14 -24.25 -6.67
N THR A 33 19.25 -23.30 -6.86
CA THR A 33 18.75 -22.94 -8.19
C THR A 33 19.88 -22.47 -9.11
N THR A 34 20.86 -21.74 -8.59
CA THR A 34 22.02 -21.27 -9.36
C THR A 34 22.90 -22.43 -9.86
N VAL A 35 22.99 -23.54 -9.11
CA VAL A 35 23.78 -24.73 -9.50
C VAL A 35 22.95 -25.83 -10.19
N MET A 36 21.63 -25.64 -10.30
CA MET A 36 20.75 -26.61 -10.96
C MET A 36 21.09 -26.93 -12.42
N PRO A 37 21.68 -26.04 -13.24
CA PRO A 37 22.13 -26.39 -14.58
C PRO A 37 23.07 -27.62 -14.62
N GLU A 38 23.83 -27.87 -13.55
CA GLU A 38 24.65 -29.07 -13.43
C GLU A 38 23.84 -30.38 -13.33
N PHE A 39 22.54 -30.27 -13.04
CA PHE A 39 21.63 -31.39 -12.85
C PHE A 39 20.76 -31.68 -14.09
N LYS A 40 20.74 -30.79 -15.08
CA LYS A 40 19.79 -30.88 -16.22
C LYS A 40 19.88 -32.23 -16.94
N ASP A 41 21.09 -32.80 -17.13
CA ASP A 41 21.28 -34.04 -17.81
C ASP A 41 20.79 -35.29 -17.00
N LYS A 42 20.48 -35.07 -15.71
CA LYS A 42 19.91 -36.06 -14.81
C LYS A 42 18.42 -35.89 -14.58
N ALA A 43 17.80 -34.85 -15.18
CA ALA A 43 16.37 -34.62 -15.04
C ALA A 43 15.59 -35.79 -15.68
N THR A 44 14.65 -36.34 -14.93
CA THR A 44 13.76 -37.41 -15.36
C THR A 44 12.42 -37.30 -14.62
N ILE A 45 11.40 -37.91 -15.21
CA ILE A 45 10.09 -37.96 -14.60
C ILE A 45 10.08 -38.93 -13.43
N ILE A 46 9.69 -38.46 -12.24
CA ILE A 46 9.55 -39.23 -11.01
C ILE A 46 8.26 -38.91 -10.29
N ASP A 47 7.70 -39.83 -9.53
CA ASP A 47 6.56 -39.58 -8.67
C ASP A 47 6.94 -38.73 -7.44
N VAL A 48 6.54 -37.47 -7.44
CA VAL A 48 6.81 -36.53 -6.35
C VAL A 48 5.61 -36.33 -5.41
N SER A 49 4.48 -36.98 -5.66
CA SER A 49 3.20 -36.75 -4.96
C SER A 49 3.30 -36.92 -3.44
N LYS A 50 4.17 -37.81 -2.96
CA LYS A 50 4.40 -38.10 -1.53
C LYS A 50 5.63 -37.42 -0.96
N MET A 51 6.31 -36.56 -1.73
CA MET A 51 7.49 -35.85 -1.26
C MET A 51 7.11 -34.57 -0.48
N ALA A 52 8.01 -34.11 0.36
CA ALA A 52 7.89 -32.83 1.04
C ALA A 52 7.73 -31.67 0.05
N VAL A 53 7.13 -30.56 0.49
CA VAL A 53 6.87 -29.37 -0.36
C VAL A 53 8.17 -28.84 -0.96
N SER A 54 9.24 -28.76 -0.18
CA SER A 54 10.56 -28.31 -0.63
C SER A 54 11.16 -29.22 -1.71
N SER A 55 10.96 -30.53 -1.62
CA SER A 55 11.41 -31.50 -2.62
C SER A 55 10.63 -31.34 -3.92
N ARG A 56 9.29 -31.16 -3.86
CA ARG A 56 8.47 -30.92 -5.04
C ARG A 56 8.84 -29.60 -5.73
N LEU A 57 9.12 -28.56 -4.94
CA LEU A 57 9.57 -27.27 -5.46
C LEU A 57 10.90 -27.40 -6.22
N LEU A 58 11.86 -28.09 -5.66
CA LEU A 58 13.14 -28.35 -6.33
C LEU A 58 12.98 -29.17 -7.62
N TYR A 59 12.07 -30.15 -7.61
CA TYR A 59 11.76 -30.95 -8.79
C TYR A 59 11.21 -30.10 -9.95
N ILE A 60 10.23 -29.25 -9.67
CA ILE A 60 9.66 -28.33 -10.68
C ILE A 60 10.75 -27.44 -11.27
N ARG A 61 11.58 -26.83 -10.44
CA ARG A 61 12.69 -25.98 -10.90
C ARG A 61 13.74 -26.74 -11.70
N LEU A 62 14.03 -27.98 -11.31
CA LEU A 62 14.93 -28.81 -12.08
C LEU A 62 14.42 -29.12 -13.48
N LEU A 63 13.13 -29.45 -13.61
CA LEU A 63 12.50 -29.72 -14.92
C LEU A 63 12.47 -28.46 -15.79
N ASP A 64 12.17 -27.32 -15.19
CA ASP A 64 12.16 -26.03 -15.88
C ASP A 64 13.54 -25.68 -16.45
N ILE A 65 14.59 -25.77 -15.64
CA ILE A 65 15.98 -25.50 -16.07
C ILE A 65 16.48 -26.51 -17.10
N ALA A 66 16.04 -27.77 -16.99
CA ALA A 66 16.47 -28.83 -17.92
C ALA A 66 15.88 -28.60 -19.32
N ASP A 67 14.58 -28.53 -19.44
CA ASP A 67 13.84 -28.27 -20.68
C ASP A 67 12.34 -28.15 -20.39
N SER A 68 11.83 -26.93 -20.27
CA SER A 68 10.43 -26.68 -19.94
C SER A 68 9.47 -27.31 -20.97
N ASN A 69 9.80 -27.26 -22.27
CA ASN A 69 8.94 -27.80 -23.32
C ASN A 69 8.88 -29.33 -23.27
N LYS A 70 10.00 -29.98 -23.00
CA LYS A 70 10.07 -31.45 -22.86
C LYS A 70 9.23 -31.96 -21.69
N TYR A 71 9.17 -31.21 -20.59
CA TYR A 71 8.48 -31.59 -19.36
C TYR A 71 7.15 -30.86 -19.15
N LYS A 72 6.59 -30.29 -20.20
CA LYS A 72 5.33 -29.52 -20.15
C LYS A 72 4.20 -30.29 -19.45
N ASP A 73 3.98 -31.53 -19.83
CA ASP A 73 2.89 -32.34 -19.30
C ASP A 73 3.00 -32.59 -17.80
N GLU A 74 4.24 -32.68 -17.27
CA GLU A 74 4.48 -32.79 -15.82
C GLU A 74 4.06 -31.55 -15.05
N PHE A 75 4.30 -30.35 -15.57
CA PHE A 75 3.84 -29.13 -14.93
C PHE A 75 2.30 -29.07 -14.88
N PHE A 76 1.63 -29.41 -15.96
CA PHE A 76 0.16 -29.44 -16.01
C PHE A 76 -0.43 -30.56 -15.14
N ALA A 77 0.27 -31.69 -14.99
CA ALA A 77 -0.15 -32.78 -14.10
C ALA A 77 -0.16 -32.33 -12.64
N LEU A 78 0.80 -31.51 -12.22
CA LEU A 78 0.97 -31.03 -10.85
C LEU A 78 0.07 -29.82 -10.49
N CYS A 79 -0.73 -29.29 -11.41
CA CYS A 79 -1.57 -28.11 -11.19
C CYS A 79 -2.69 -28.25 -10.15
N ASP A 80 -2.94 -29.45 -9.62
CA ASP A 80 -3.85 -29.70 -8.51
C ASP A 80 -3.17 -29.92 -7.14
N ASP A 81 -1.87 -29.63 -7.04
CA ASP A 81 -1.16 -29.70 -5.76
C ASP A 81 -1.82 -28.83 -4.69
N ASN A 82 -1.91 -29.34 -3.46
CA ASN A 82 -2.53 -28.65 -2.35
C ASN A 82 -1.67 -27.51 -1.77
N SER A 83 -0.39 -27.49 -2.04
CA SER A 83 0.55 -26.49 -1.53
C SER A 83 0.46 -25.18 -2.33
N LYS A 84 0.20 -24.07 -1.63
CA LYS A 84 0.22 -22.72 -2.24
C LYS A 84 1.58 -22.37 -2.86
N VAL A 85 2.68 -22.84 -2.25
CA VAL A 85 4.04 -22.60 -2.75
C VAL A 85 4.28 -23.32 -4.08
N ILE A 86 3.81 -24.57 -4.20
CA ILE A 86 3.92 -25.35 -5.44
C ILE A 86 3.05 -24.73 -6.53
N LYS A 87 1.82 -24.35 -6.22
CA LYS A 87 0.95 -23.66 -7.18
C LYS A 87 1.58 -22.36 -7.70
N ALA A 88 2.15 -21.55 -6.81
CA ALA A 88 2.80 -20.31 -7.21
C ALA A 88 3.98 -20.53 -8.16
N GLU A 89 4.81 -21.55 -7.90
CA GLU A 89 5.93 -21.88 -8.78
C GLU A 89 5.44 -22.42 -10.15
N LEU A 90 4.40 -23.28 -10.17
CA LEU A 90 3.79 -23.76 -11.41
C LEU A 90 3.19 -22.62 -12.23
N VAL A 91 2.47 -21.71 -11.58
CA VAL A 91 1.94 -20.51 -12.23
C VAL A 91 3.05 -19.69 -12.85
N LYS A 92 4.16 -19.47 -12.12
CA LYS A 92 5.33 -18.74 -12.62
C LYS A 92 5.92 -19.41 -13.88
N VAL A 93 6.20 -20.71 -13.81
CA VAL A 93 6.79 -21.46 -14.92
C VAL A 93 5.84 -21.47 -16.13
N ILE A 94 4.57 -21.84 -15.96
CA ILE A 94 3.63 -21.94 -17.08
C ILE A 94 3.30 -20.56 -17.69
N SER A 95 3.21 -19.51 -16.85
CA SER A 95 2.92 -18.15 -17.34
C SER A 95 4.04 -17.56 -18.22
N ALA A 96 5.27 -18.05 -18.09
CA ALA A 96 6.37 -17.64 -18.96
C ALA A 96 6.23 -18.17 -20.41
N HIS A 97 5.42 -19.20 -20.62
CA HIS A 97 5.20 -19.86 -21.91
C HIS A 97 3.84 -19.48 -22.53
N LYS A 98 3.79 -18.38 -23.26
CA LYS A 98 2.56 -17.95 -23.96
C LYS A 98 2.12 -18.89 -25.07
N ASP A 99 3.05 -19.66 -25.63
CA ASP A 99 2.82 -20.71 -26.62
C ASP A 99 2.05 -21.92 -26.08
N TRP A 100 1.90 -22.05 -24.77
CA TRP A 100 1.09 -23.11 -24.14
C TRP A 100 -0.38 -22.69 -23.93
N HIS A 101 -0.87 -21.72 -24.67
CA HIS A 101 -2.23 -21.19 -24.58
C HIS A 101 -3.30 -22.29 -24.59
N ASP A 102 -3.24 -23.21 -25.56
CA ASP A 102 -4.24 -24.28 -25.71
C ASP A 102 -4.27 -25.24 -24.52
N ASP A 103 -3.11 -25.47 -23.90
CA ASP A 103 -3.02 -26.34 -22.72
C ASP A 103 -3.54 -25.65 -21.46
N VAL A 104 -3.37 -24.35 -21.35
CA VAL A 104 -4.01 -23.53 -20.31
C VAL A 104 -5.54 -23.54 -20.49
N CYS A 105 -6.06 -23.43 -21.71
CA CYS A 105 -7.50 -23.55 -22.00
C CYS A 105 -8.04 -24.93 -21.61
N LYS A 106 -7.30 -26.01 -21.92
CA LYS A 106 -7.65 -27.38 -21.48
C LYS A 106 -7.63 -27.52 -19.95
N LEU A 107 -6.67 -26.85 -19.26
CA LEU A 107 -6.60 -26.83 -17.81
C LEU A 107 -7.82 -26.12 -17.19
N LEU A 108 -8.26 -25.01 -17.79
CA LEU A 108 -9.46 -24.27 -17.37
C LEU A 108 -10.75 -25.12 -17.51
N ALA A 109 -10.81 -26.01 -18.48
CA ALA A 109 -11.95 -26.91 -18.72
C ALA A 109 -11.95 -28.17 -17.84
N GLN A 110 -10.98 -28.39 -16.96
CA GLN A 110 -10.88 -29.59 -16.13
C GLN A 110 -11.99 -29.66 -15.07
N LYS A 111 -12.41 -30.90 -14.72
CA LYS A 111 -13.43 -31.13 -13.68
C LYS A 111 -12.99 -30.71 -12.28
N LYS A 112 -11.69 -30.85 -11.94
CA LYS A 112 -11.15 -30.52 -10.62
C LYS A 112 -11.07 -28.99 -10.45
N SER A 113 -11.74 -28.45 -9.45
CA SER A 113 -11.72 -27.00 -9.15
C SER A 113 -10.31 -26.45 -8.89
N ALA A 114 -9.43 -27.23 -8.27
CA ALA A 114 -8.05 -26.84 -8.01
C ALA A 114 -7.26 -26.59 -9.31
N LYS A 115 -7.49 -27.39 -10.37
CA LYS A 115 -6.86 -27.20 -11.66
C LYS A 115 -7.39 -25.94 -12.37
N ARG A 116 -8.72 -25.72 -12.32
CA ARG A 116 -9.32 -24.48 -12.86
C ARG A 116 -8.83 -23.24 -12.12
N GLU A 117 -8.68 -23.31 -10.78
CA GLU A 117 -8.11 -22.22 -9.98
C GLU A 117 -6.68 -21.86 -10.44
N THR A 118 -5.84 -22.87 -10.67
CA THR A 118 -4.48 -22.66 -11.18
C THR A 118 -4.49 -22.08 -12.59
N ALA A 119 -5.39 -22.55 -13.47
CA ALA A 119 -5.56 -21.99 -14.81
C ALA A 119 -5.92 -20.49 -14.77
N LEU A 120 -6.84 -20.08 -13.89
CA LEU A 120 -7.20 -18.67 -13.73
C LEU A 120 -6.04 -17.80 -13.22
N MET A 121 -5.16 -18.34 -12.38
CA MET A 121 -3.95 -17.62 -11.93
C MET A 121 -2.94 -17.46 -13.07
N ILE A 122 -2.81 -18.46 -13.96
CA ILE A 122 -1.95 -18.37 -15.14
C ILE A 122 -2.49 -17.34 -16.12
N ILE A 123 -3.79 -17.37 -16.41
CA ILE A 123 -4.49 -16.43 -17.29
C ILE A 123 -4.34 -14.99 -16.79
N GLU A 124 -4.46 -14.77 -15.49
CA GLU A 124 -4.24 -13.49 -14.84
C GLU A 124 -2.84 -12.92 -15.12
N ASN A 125 -1.81 -13.78 -15.05
CA ASN A 125 -0.43 -13.39 -15.33
C ASN A 125 -0.10 -13.20 -16.82
N GLN A 126 -0.76 -13.95 -17.71
CA GLN A 126 -0.54 -13.87 -19.15
C GLN A 126 -1.36 -12.78 -19.85
N GLY A 127 -2.38 -12.26 -19.17
CA GLY A 127 -3.34 -11.28 -19.67
C GLY A 127 -4.66 -11.92 -20.10
N ALA A 128 -5.75 -11.51 -19.46
CA ALA A 128 -7.08 -12.12 -19.63
C ALA A 128 -7.67 -11.93 -21.02
N ASP A 129 -7.30 -10.88 -21.75
CA ASP A 129 -7.84 -10.57 -23.08
C ASP A 129 -7.57 -11.68 -24.09
N ALA A 130 -6.41 -12.34 -24.02
CA ALA A 130 -6.06 -13.46 -24.89
C ALA A 130 -6.94 -14.71 -24.66
N TYR A 131 -7.64 -14.78 -23.54
CA TYR A 131 -8.46 -15.92 -23.11
C TYR A 131 -9.95 -15.57 -23.00
N ARG A 132 -10.38 -14.41 -23.52
CA ARG A 132 -11.72 -13.85 -23.30
C ARG A 132 -12.84 -14.83 -23.64
N THR A 133 -12.76 -15.46 -24.81
CA THR A 133 -13.78 -16.43 -25.29
C THR A 133 -13.88 -17.65 -24.36
N GLU A 134 -12.75 -18.17 -23.88
CA GLU A 134 -12.69 -19.32 -22.98
C GLU A 134 -13.17 -18.97 -21.58
N LEU A 135 -12.86 -17.77 -21.10
CA LEU A 135 -13.35 -17.24 -19.83
C LEU A 135 -14.88 -17.06 -19.85
N GLU A 136 -15.45 -16.55 -20.94
CA GLU A 136 -16.90 -16.40 -21.09
C GLU A 136 -17.62 -17.76 -21.07
N LYS A 137 -17.08 -18.76 -21.77
CA LYS A 137 -17.59 -20.15 -21.74
C LYS A 137 -17.49 -20.75 -20.34
N ALA A 138 -16.35 -20.55 -19.68
CA ALA A 138 -16.12 -21.03 -18.32
C ALA A 138 -17.07 -20.37 -17.32
N TYR A 139 -17.31 -19.06 -17.44
CA TYR A 139 -18.26 -18.32 -16.59
C TYR A 139 -19.68 -18.89 -16.67
N ALA A 140 -20.16 -19.23 -17.88
CA ALA A 140 -21.48 -19.76 -18.09
C ALA A 140 -21.69 -21.17 -17.45
N THR A 141 -20.62 -21.96 -17.30
CA THR A 141 -20.69 -23.34 -16.83
C THR A 141 -20.14 -23.59 -15.43
N GLU A 142 -19.42 -22.59 -14.85
CA GLU A 142 -18.80 -22.72 -13.53
C GLU A 142 -19.83 -22.79 -12.39
N LYS A 143 -19.69 -23.81 -11.56
CA LYS A 143 -20.57 -24.07 -10.39
C LYS A 143 -20.01 -23.54 -9.09
N SER A 144 -18.71 -23.24 -9.04
CA SER A 144 -18.05 -22.69 -7.86
C SER A 144 -18.17 -21.18 -7.88
N GLU A 145 -18.93 -20.59 -6.99
CA GLU A 145 -19.07 -19.14 -6.87
C GLU A 145 -17.72 -18.43 -6.73
N LYS A 146 -16.78 -19.06 -5.99
CA LYS A 146 -15.40 -18.59 -5.86
C LYS A 146 -14.68 -18.45 -7.21
N LEU A 147 -14.76 -19.45 -8.08
CA LEU A 147 -14.10 -19.42 -9.37
C LEU A 147 -14.86 -18.52 -10.36
N LYS A 148 -16.18 -18.50 -10.28
CA LYS A 148 -17.03 -17.64 -11.10
C LYS A 148 -16.76 -16.17 -10.85
N SER A 149 -16.63 -15.76 -9.59
CA SER A 149 -16.21 -14.40 -9.19
C SER A 149 -14.81 -14.04 -9.74
N LYS A 150 -13.86 -14.99 -9.70
CA LYS A 150 -12.52 -14.76 -10.27
C LYS A 150 -12.55 -14.62 -11.79
N ILE A 151 -13.36 -15.42 -12.49
CA ILE A 151 -13.55 -15.31 -13.96
C ILE A 151 -14.16 -13.96 -14.31
N SER A 152 -15.19 -13.52 -13.57
CA SER A 152 -15.82 -12.21 -13.76
C SER A 152 -14.82 -11.06 -13.62
N ALA A 153 -13.97 -11.11 -12.58
CA ALA A 153 -12.92 -10.12 -12.37
C ALA A 153 -11.92 -10.07 -13.55
N LEU A 154 -11.54 -11.23 -14.10
CA LEU A 154 -10.62 -11.32 -15.24
C LEU A 154 -11.25 -10.82 -16.55
N LEU A 155 -12.56 -10.98 -16.73
CA LEU A 155 -13.27 -10.48 -17.91
C LEU A 155 -13.40 -8.94 -17.92
N GLY A 156 -13.02 -8.26 -16.83
CA GLY A 156 -13.16 -6.80 -16.74
C GLY A 156 -14.61 -6.35 -16.90
N SER A 157 -15.51 -7.30 -16.94
CA SER A 157 -16.91 -7.00 -17.07
C SER A 157 -17.40 -6.51 -15.71
N GLU A 158 -18.01 -5.36 -15.72
CA GLU A 158 -19.32 -5.27 -15.11
C GLU A 158 -20.13 -6.42 -15.70
N ALA A 159 -19.91 -7.64 -15.22
CA ALA A 159 -20.74 -8.78 -15.55
C ALA A 159 -22.12 -8.33 -15.10
N LYS A 160 -22.98 -7.96 -16.07
CA LYS A 160 -24.40 -7.82 -15.79
C LYS A 160 -24.78 -9.11 -15.09
N PRO A 161 -25.26 -9.07 -13.83
CA PRO A 161 -25.83 -10.26 -13.24
C PRO A 161 -26.77 -10.83 -14.27
N ALA A 162 -26.72 -12.14 -14.54
CA ALA A 162 -27.78 -12.77 -15.31
C ALA A 162 -29.09 -12.22 -14.73
N ASP A 163 -30.10 -11.92 -15.56
CA ASP A 163 -31.41 -11.39 -15.16
C ASP A 163 -32.13 -12.35 -14.20
N ILE A 164 -31.51 -12.58 -13.03
CA ILE A 164 -32.06 -13.35 -11.91
C ILE A 164 -32.81 -12.33 -11.08
N SER A 165 -34.11 -12.56 -10.85
CA SER A 165 -34.86 -11.69 -9.95
C SER A 165 -34.18 -11.67 -8.58
N ASP A 166 -34.23 -10.53 -7.87
CA ASP A 166 -33.64 -10.42 -6.54
C ASP A 166 -34.17 -11.45 -5.57
N VAL A 167 -35.44 -11.81 -5.68
CA VAL A 167 -36.11 -12.84 -4.86
C VAL A 167 -35.46 -14.21 -5.10
N ASP A 168 -35.16 -14.54 -6.33
CA ASP A 168 -34.48 -15.80 -6.68
C ASP A 168 -33.03 -15.81 -6.19
N LEU A 169 -32.32 -14.67 -6.32
CA LEU A 169 -30.96 -14.51 -5.83
C LEU A 169 -30.91 -14.66 -4.30
N VAL A 170 -31.73 -13.91 -3.55
CA VAL A 170 -31.84 -13.97 -2.08
C VAL A 170 -32.18 -15.40 -1.64
N THR A 171 -33.17 -16.02 -2.28
CA THR A 171 -33.58 -17.42 -1.98
C THR A 171 -32.42 -18.40 -2.24
N SER A 172 -31.70 -18.26 -3.34
CA SER A 172 -30.58 -19.14 -3.67
C SER A 172 -29.41 -19.03 -2.72
N LEU A 173 -29.09 -17.80 -2.27
CA LEU A 173 -27.99 -17.51 -1.34
C LEU A 173 -28.30 -18.01 0.07
N THR A 174 -29.54 -17.91 0.54
CA THR A 174 -29.96 -18.25 1.91
C THR A 174 -30.48 -19.67 2.07
N LYS A 175 -30.61 -20.45 0.98
CA LYS A 175 -31.17 -21.81 0.98
C LYS A 175 -30.40 -22.79 1.89
N GLY A 176 -31.10 -23.44 2.77
CA GLY A 176 -30.58 -24.52 3.62
C GLY A 176 -29.68 -24.04 4.75
N THR A 177 -28.46 -24.61 4.86
CA THR A 177 -27.52 -24.30 5.95
C THR A 177 -26.57 -23.14 5.59
N LYS A 178 -26.72 -22.51 4.44
CA LYS A 178 -25.81 -21.43 3.98
C LYS A 178 -25.83 -20.21 4.92
N SER A 179 -27.00 -19.83 5.41
CA SER A 179 -27.18 -18.70 6.34
C SER A 179 -26.41 -18.85 7.66
N LYS A 180 -26.06 -20.07 8.09
CA LYS A 180 -25.31 -20.30 9.33
C LYS A 180 -24.00 -19.53 9.42
N LYS A 181 -23.40 -19.15 8.28
CA LYS A 181 -22.16 -18.38 8.23
C LYS A 181 -22.31 -16.95 8.78
N VAL A 182 -23.51 -16.37 8.69
CA VAL A 182 -23.79 -14.97 9.05
C VAL A 182 -24.76 -14.83 10.24
N LEU A 183 -25.49 -15.89 10.63
CA LEU A 183 -26.50 -15.84 11.70
C LEU A 183 -25.99 -15.33 13.04
N TRP A 184 -24.71 -15.51 13.34
CA TRP A 184 -24.09 -14.99 14.55
C TRP A 184 -24.10 -13.45 14.64
N LEU A 185 -24.27 -12.75 13.52
CA LEU A 185 -24.46 -11.29 13.47
C LEU A 185 -25.90 -10.89 13.86
N PHE A 186 -26.87 -11.80 13.71
CA PHE A 186 -28.29 -11.57 13.95
C PHE A 186 -28.76 -12.09 15.32
N GLU A 187 -27.82 -12.35 16.24
CA GLU A 187 -28.14 -12.68 17.64
C GLU A 187 -28.84 -11.51 18.36
N GLN A 188 -28.55 -10.28 17.89
CA GLN A 188 -29.27 -9.06 18.24
C GLN A 188 -29.84 -8.44 16.97
N PRO A 189 -31.03 -7.80 17.01
CA PRO A 189 -31.59 -7.14 15.84
C PRO A 189 -30.70 -5.96 15.40
N PHE A 190 -30.68 -5.70 14.11
CA PHE A 190 -30.15 -4.45 13.56
C PHE A 190 -31.24 -3.38 13.55
N ALA A 191 -30.83 -2.11 13.46
CA ALA A 191 -31.74 -1.05 13.13
C ALA A 191 -32.43 -1.33 11.78
N PRO A 192 -33.70 -0.92 11.58
CA PRO A 192 -34.37 -1.09 10.29
C PRO A 192 -33.59 -0.43 9.15
N ILE A 193 -33.47 -1.14 8.05
CA ILE A 193 -32.81 -0.65 6.83
C ILE A 193 -33.86 -0.63 5.72
N HIS A 194 -33.87 0.46 4.94
CA HIS A 194 -34.84 0.65 3.88
C HIS A 194 -34.21 0.50 2.50
N PHE A 195 -35.00 0.03 1.57
CA PHE A 195 -34.68 0.16 0.16
C PHE A 195 -34.78 1.64 -0.26
N THR A 196 -34.26 1.95 -1.42
CA THR A 196 -34.32 3.31 -2.02
C THR A 196 -35.74 3.81 -2.30
N ASP A 197 -36.74 2.92 -2.27
CA ASP A 197 -38.17 3.21 -2.39
C ASP A 197 -38.89 3.35 -1.03
N ASP A 198 -38.15 3.49 0.06
CA ASP A 198 -38.62 3.61 1.44
C ASP A 198 -39.27 2.34 2.03
N THR A 199 -39.26 1.21 1.35
CA THR A 199 -39.73 -0.05 1.92
C THR A 199 -38.66 -0.67 2.85
N VAL A 200 -39.10 -1.24 3.97
CA VAL A 200 -38.21 -1.87 4.96
C VAL A 200 -37.70 -3.21 4.45
N THR A 201 -36.39 -3.48 4.63
CA THR A 201 -35.79 -4.77 4.30
C THR A 201 -36.12 -5.83 5.34
N GLU A 202 -36.20 -7.08 4.90
CA GLU A 202 -36.23 -8.21 5.81
C GLU A 202 -34.80 -8.70 6.12
N ASP A 203 -34.61 -9.30 7.31
CA ASP A 203 -33.31 -9.87 7.72
C ASP A 203 -32.72 -10.83 6.70
N ILE A 204 -33.56 -11.59 5.98
CA ILE A 204 -33.13 -12.55 4.97
C ILE A 204 -32.41 -11.85 3.78
N TYR A 205 -32.81 -10.63 3.44
CA TYR A 205 -32.14 -9.83 2.42
C TYR A 205 -30.74 -9.41 2.88
N LEU A 206 -30.62 -8.92 4.12
CA LEU A 206 -29.35 -8.53 4.74
C LEU A 206 -28.42 -9.75 4.90
N GLN A 207 -28.96 -10.90 5.26
CA GLN A 207 -28.22 -12.17 5.29
C GLN A 207 -27.70 -12.55 3.91
N ALA A 208 -28.51 -12.41 2.87
CA ALA A 208 -28.09 -12.68 1.49
C ALA A 208 -26.95 -11.74 1.06
N LEU A 209 -27.08 -10.44 1.33
CA LEU A 209 -26.03 -9.45 1.09
C LEU A 209 -24.72 -9.86 1.77
N LEU A 210 -24.73 -10.15 3.06
CA LEU A 210 -23.54 -10.55 3.82
C LEU A 210 -22.96 -11.90 3.32
N LEU A 211 -23.80 -12.83 2.89
CA LEU A 211 -23.36 -14.11 2.34
C LEU A 211 -22.59 -13.99 1.04
N THR A 212 -22.85 -12.98 0.21
CA THR A 212 -22.06 -12.72 -0.99
C THR A 212 -20.60 -12.45 -0.61
N TYR A 213 -20.36 -11.64 0.43
CA TYR A 213 -19.02 -11.33 0.95
C TYR A 213 -18.41 -12.51 1.71
N ALA A 214 -19.19 -13.24 2.47
CA ALA A 214 -18.72 -14.43 3.20
C ALA A 214 -18.29 -15.59 2.26
N ASN A 215 -18.76 -15.60 1.04
CA ASN A 215 -18.42 -16.60 0.01
C ASN A 215 -17.43 -16.07 -1.04
N ALA A 216 -17.21 -14.75 -1.13
CA ALA A 216 -16.31 -14.14 -2.09
C ALA A 216 -14.85 -14.54 -1.86
N ASN A 217 -14.05 -14.43 -2.90
CA ASN A 217 -12.60 -14.48 -2.76
C ASN A 217 -12.13 -13.29 -1.96
N GLU A 218 -11.11 -13.51 -1.15
CA GLU A 218 -10.48 -12.45 -0.38
C GLU A 218 -9.94 -11.36 -1.30
N GLY A 219 -10.32 -10.11 -1.03
CA GLY A 219 -9.88 -8.96 -1.81
C GLY A 219 -10.65 -8.74 -3.12
N THR A 220 -11.80 -9.39 -3.32
CA THR A 220 -12.67 -9.16 -4.48
C THR A 220 -14.02 -8.57 -4.07
N LEU A 221 -14.58 -7.74 -4.94
CA LEU A 221 -15.94 -7.21 -4.81
C LEU A 221 -16.92 -8.19 -5.47
N PRO A 222 -17.83 -8.84 -4.72
CA PRO A 222 -18.83 -9.72 -5.31
C PRO A 222 -19.86 -8.88 -6.10
N PRO A 223 -20.07 -9.14 -7.41
CA PRO A 223 -21.02 -8.37 -8.22
C PRO A 223 -22.46 -8.44 -7.69
N GLU A 224 -22.87 -9.61 -7.21
CA GLU A 224 -24.19 -9.82 -6.59
C GLU A 224 -24.34 -8.99 -5.32
N GLY A 225 -23.29 -8.93 -4.49
CA GLY A 225 -23.27 -8.10 -3.28
C GLY A 225 -23.37 -6.61 -3.59
N LYS A 226 -22.68 -6.14 -4.62
CA LYS A 226 -22.80 -4.76 -5.10
C LYS A 226 -24.21 -4.44 -5.57
N ALA A 227 -24.80 -5.34 -6.35
CA ALA A 227 -26.18 -5.17 -6.88
C ALA A 227 -27.22 -5.12 -5.75
N LEU A 228 -27.12 -5.99 -4.73
CA LEU A 228 -28.00 -5.95 -3.56
C LEU A 228 -27.80 -4.67 -2.72
N ALA A 229 -26.56 -4.25 -2.49
CA ALA A 229 -26.24 -3.07 -1.71
C ALA A 229 -26.73 -1.77 -2.36
N GLN A 230 -26.67 -1.66 -3.68
CA GLN A 230 -27.13 -0.46 -4.43
C GLN A 230 -28.63 -0.17 -4.29
N LYS A 231 -29.42 -1.14 -3.84
CA LYS A 231 -30.88 -0.97 -3.63
C LYS A 231 -31.21 -0.43 -2.27
N LEU A 232 -30.26 -0.38 -1.35
CA LEU A 232 -30.42 0.10 0.01
C LEU A 232 -30.10 1.60 0.09
N LYS A 233 -30.70 2.29 1.06
CA LYS A 233 -30.32 3.66 1.40
C LYS A 233 -28.89 3.69 1.91
N SER A 234 -28.07 4.56 1.33
CA SER A 234 -26.62 4.51 1.53
C SER A 234 -26.18 4.86 2.96
N ASP A 235 -26.87 5.77 3.63
CA ASP A 235 -26.63 6.19 5.02
C ASP A 235 -26.99 5.08 6.03
N GLU A 236 -28.10 4.38 5.78
CA GLU A 236 -28.50 3.24 6.60
C GLU A 236 -27.60 2.03 6.38
N LEU A 237 -27.16 1.80 5.13
CA LEU A 237 -26.18 0.75 4.79
C LEU A 237 -24.82 1.05 5.43
N GLU A 238 -24.41 2.31 5.50
CA GLU A 238 -23.18 2.73 6.18
C GLU A 238 -23.24 2.39 7.67
N THR A 239 -24.35 2.76 8.34
CA THR A 239 -24.60 2.43 9.74
C THR A 239 -24.59 0.93 9.99
N PHE A 240 -25.24 0.16 9.11
CA PHE A 240 -25.26 -1.31 9.18
C PHE A 240 -23.86 -1.91 9.05
N ALA A 241 -23.05 -1.40 8.11
CA ALA A 241 -21.72 -1.91 7.89
C ALA A 241 -20.79 -1.62 9.07
N LEU A 242 -20.93 -0.47 9.73
CA LEU A 242 -20.23 -0.14 10.97
C LEU A 242 -20.64 -1.06 12.11
N GLU A 243 -21.92 -1.35 12.24
CA GLU A 243 -22.41 -2.28 13.28
C GLU A 243 -21.93 -3.72 13.03
N VAL A 244 -21.90 -4.18 11.78
CA VAL A 244 -21.30 -5.48 11.41
C VAL A 244 -19.82 -5.53 11.81
N LEU A 245 -19.07 -4.45 11.60
CA LEU A 245 -17.67 -4.36 12.03
C LEU A 245 -17.54 -4.43 13.55
N SER A 246 -18.35 -3.63 14.29
CA SER A 246 -18.34 -3.61 15.76
C SER A 246 -18.61 -5.00 16.35
N ARG A 247 -19.67 -5.66 15.91
CA ARG A 247 -20.02 -7.01 16.37
C ARG A 247 -18.90 -8.04 16.10
N TRP A 248 -18.21 -7.92 14.98
CA TRP A 248 -17.07 -8.78 14.68
C TRP A 248 -15.88 -8.50 15.60
N LEU A 249 -15.58 -7.22 15.87
CA LEU A 249 -14.50 -6.80 16.76
C LEU A 249 -14.76 -7.23 18.19
N GLU A 250 -15.98 -7.05 18.71
CA GLU A 250 -16.43 -7.50 20.03
C GLU A 250 -16.32 -9.02 20.21
N LYS A 251 -16.58 -9.78 19.15
CA LYS A 251 -16.38 -11.24 19.11
C LYS A 251 -14.90 -11.65 18.97
N GLY A 252 -13.96 -10.72 19.13
CA GLY A 252 -12.53 -10.98 19.11
C GLY A 252 -11.90 -11.02 17.71
N ALA A 253 -12.53 -10.45 16.69
CA ALA A 253 -12.02 -10.34 15.33
C ALA A 253 -11.50 -11.68 14.78
N GLU A 254 -12.31 -12.72 14.78
CA GLU A 254 -11.91 -14.05 14.35
C GLU A 254 -11.48 -14.09 12.87
N ALA A 255 -10.32 -14.68 12.60
CA ALA A 255 -9.75 -14.73 11.24
C ALA A 255 -10.63 -15.49 10.22
N LYS A 256 -11.47 -16.44 10.68
CA LYS A 256 -12.39 -17.18 9.79
C LYS A 256 -13.54 -16.32 9.25
N THR A 257 -13.90 -15.25 9.96
CA THR A 257 -14.97 -14.31 9.61
C THR A 257 -14.44 -12.94 9.18
N LYS A 258 -13.17 -12.84 8.78
CA LYS A 258 -12.52 -11.60 8.34
C LYS A 258 -13.16 -10.90 7.12
N TRP A 259 -14.08 -11.59 6.41
CA TRP A 259 -14.88 -11.01 5.35
C TRP A 259 -15.71 -9.81 5.82
N THR A 260 -16.05 -9.76 7.12
CA THR A 260 -16.77 -8.63 7.73
C THR A 260 -16.01 -7.31 7.61
N MET A 261 -14.68 -7.33 7.76
CA MET A 261 -13.89 -6.10 7.59
C MET A 261 -13.84 -5.63 6.14
N TYR A 262 -13.90 -6.55 5.15
CA TYR A 262 -14.00 -6.16 3.73
C TYR A 262 -15.35 -5.51 3.43
N PHE A 263 -16.43 -6.09 3.94
CA PHE A 263 -17.78 -5.51 3.83
C PHE A 263 -17.82 -4.11 4.46
N ALA A 264 -17.34 -3.98 5.70
CA ALA A 264 -17.32 -2.72 6.41
C ALA A 264 -16.41 -1.67 5.73
N ALA A 265 -15.25 -2.06 5.23
CA ALA A 265 -14.37 -1.15 4.51
C ALA A 265 -15.03 -0.58 3.26
N ILE A 266 -15.88 -1.36 2.58
CA ILE A 266 -16.55 -0.93 1.34
C ILE A 266 -17.72 0.00 1.63
N TYR A 267 -18.54 -0.32 2.64
CA TYR A 267 -19.82 0.36 2.88
C TYR A 267 -19.89 1.22 4.14
N GLY A 268 -18.96 1.07 5.08
CA GLY A 268 -18.99 1.78 6.38
C GLY A 268 -18.29 3.14 6.39
N GLY A 269 -18.12 3.76 5.20
CA GLY A 269 -17.58 5.09 5.07
C GLY A 269 -16.20 5.30 5.69
N ASP A 270 -15.85 6.56 5.91
CA ASP A 270 -14.54 6.94 6.47
C ASP A 270 -14.39 6.51 7.93
N GLU A 271 -15.48 6.33 8.65
CA GLU A 271 -15.45 5.86 10.04
C GLU A 271 -14.97 4.40 10.12
N ALA A 272 -15.41 3.53 9.22
CA ALA A 272 -14.90 2.17 9.11
C ALA A 272 -13.41 2.15 8.73
N ILE A 273 -12.98 3.02 7.82
CA ILE A 273 -11.57 3.16 7.44
C ILE A 273 -10.71 3.59 8.64
N ASN A 274 -11.16 4.55 9.42
CA ASN A 274 -10.48 5.00 10.64
C ASN A 274 -10.39 3.88 11.68
N CYS A 275 -11.50 3.20 11.94
CA CYS A 275 -11.57 2.08 12.88
C CYS A 275 -10.58 0.97 12.47
N LEU A 276 -10.61 0.53 11.21
CA LEU A 276 -9.68 -0.47 10.71
C LEU A 276 -8.22 -0.03 10.79
N THR A 277 -7.94 1.25 10.55
CA THR A 277 -6.59 1.83 10.64
C THR A 277 -6.04 1.76 12.07
N ASP A 278 -6.87 2.05 13.06
CA ASP A 278 -6.48 1.93 14.47
C ASP A 278 -6.19 0.46 14.84
N TYR A 279 -7.00 -0.48 14.37
CA TYR A 279 -6.74 -1.92 14.57
C TYR A 279 -5.51 -2.42 13.80
N ILE A 280 -5.24 -1.93 12.58
CA ILE A 280 -3.99 -2.22 11.86
C ILE A 280 -2.79 -1.83 12.72
N LYS A 281 -2.83 -0.65 13.34
CA LYS A 281 -1.78 -0.15 14.22
C LYS A 281 -1.64 -1.03 15.48
N GLU A 282 -2.75 -1.42 16.09
CA GLU A 282 -2.75 -2.27 17.27
C GLU A 282 -2.23 -3.68 16.97
N TRP A 283 -2.78 -4.35 15.96
CA TRP A 283 -2.41 -5.72 15.58
C TRP A 283 -0.97 -5.83 15.04
N SER A 284 -0.38 -4.74 14.59
CA SER A 284 1.01 -4.68 14.13
C SER A 284 2.03 -4.38 15.23
N LYS A 285 1.59 -4.00 16.44
CA LYS A 285 2.51 -3.78 17.57
C LYS A 285 3.08 -5.12 18.07
N GLN A 286 4.34 -5.10 18.50
CA GLN A 286 4.95 -6.22 19.20
C GLN A 286 4.34 -6.32 20.62
N SER A 287 3.27 -7.10 20.75
CA SER A 287 2.55 -7.36 22.00
C SER A 287 1.98 -8.77 21.99
N LEU A 288 1.44 -9.22 23.12
CA LEU A 288 0.74 -10.51 23.23
C LEU A 288 -0.44 -10.64 22.25
N ASN A 289 -1.03 -9.51 21.83
CA ASN A 289 -2.13 -9.44 20.88
C ASN A 289 -1.68 -9.21 19.43
N MET A 290 -0.42 -9.44 19.10
CA MET A 290 0.11 -9.25 17.76
C MET A 290 -0.60 -10.16 16.75
N ARG A 291 -1.23 -9.56 15.75
CA ARG A 291 -2.00 -10.26 14.69
C ARG A 291 -1.63 -9.71 13.31
N VAL A 292 -0.32 -9.71 13.00
CA VAL A 292 0.22 -9.09 11.77
C VAL A 292 -0.47 -9.60 10.49
N ALA A 293 -0.80 -10.89 10.42
CA ALA A 293 -1.49 -11.45 9.27
C ALA A 293 -2.89 -10.81 9.07
N LEU A 294 -3.60 -10.50 10.16
CA LEU A 294 -4.90 -9.84 10.11
C LEU A 294 -4.74 -8.35 9.76
N ALA A 295 -3.72 -7.68 10.30
CA ALA A 295 -3.38 -6.31 9.94
C ALA A 295 -3.11 -6.15 8.43
N VAL A 296 -2.36 -7.08 7.83
CA VAL A 296 -2.12 -7.13 6.38
C VAL A 296 -3.44 -7.24 5.60
N LYS A 297 -4.38 -8.06 6.07
CA LYS A 297 -5.69 -8.22 5.43
C LYS A 297 -6.56 -6.96 5.56
N ALA A 298 -6.48 -6.30 6.71
CA ALA A 298 -7.17 -5.02 6.92
C ALA A 298 -6.64 -3.92 5.98
N VAL A 299 -5.32 -3.86 5.73
CA VAL A 299 -4.76 -2.95 4.71
C VAL A 299 -5.38 -3.21 3.33
N ASN A 300 -5.48 -4.47 2.92
CA ASN A 300 -6.10 -4.82 1.65
C ASN A 300 -7.60 -4.46 1.61
N ALA A 301 -8.30 -4.62 2.73
CA ALA A 301 -9.71 -4.23 2.85
C ALA A 301 -9.89 -2.71 2.71
N VAL A 302 -9.05 -1.92 3.38
CA VAL A 302 -9.06 -0.45 3.26
C VAL A 302 -8.78 -0.03 1.81
N ALA A 303 -7.77 -0.61 1.16
CA ALA A 303 -7.45 -0.29 -0.24
C ALA A 303 -8.60 -0.63 -1.21
N LEU A 304 -9.36 -1.69 -0.91
CA LEU A 304 -10.48 -2.13 -1.75
C LEU A 304 -11.66 -1.15 -1.77
N ASN A 305 -11.76 -0.28 -0.77
CA ASN A 305 -12.75 0.82 -0.76
C ASN A 305 -12.58 1.74 -1.98
N GLY A 306 -11.35 2.02 -2.39
CA GLY A 306 -11.02 2.80 -3.58
C GLY A 306 -11.27 4.32 -3.47
N SER A 307 -11.84 4.81 -2.37
CA SER A 307 -12.00 6.26 -2.16
C SER A 307 -10.62 6.94 -1.99
N SER A 308 -10.56 8.22 -2.31
CA SER A 308 -9.34 9.02 -2.12
C SER A 308 -8.85 8.96 -0.67
N TYR A 309 -9.75 9.01 0.31
CA TYR A 309 -9.41 8.93 1.72
C TYR A 309 -8.82 7.56 2.11
N ALA A 310 -9.44 6.47 1.66
CA ALA A 310 -8.97 5.12 1.92
C ALA A 310 -7.58 4.87 1.30
N LEU A 311 -7.40 5.23 0.03
CA LEU A 311 -6.13 5.05 -0.69
C LEU A 311 -5.02 5.93 -0.10
N MET A 312 -5.33 7.17 0.29
CA MET A 312 -4.39 8.04 1.02
C MET A 312 -3.99 7.44 2.37
N THR A 313 -4.94 6.82 3.07
CA THR A 313 -4.66 6.13 4.34
C THR A 313 -3.70 4.96 4.12
N VAL A 314 -3.90 4.18 3.06
CA VAL A 314 -2.98 3.08 2.69
C VAL A 314 -1.60 3.61 2.30
N ASP A 315 -1.53 4.73 1.57
CA ASP A 315 -0.27 5.40 1.23
C ASP A 315 0.49 5.84 2.50
N ASN A 316 -0.19 6.42 3.48
CA ASN A 316 0.40 6.75 4.77
C ASN A 316 0.91 5.51 5.54
N ILE A 317 0.15 4.40 5.50
CA ILE A 317 0.58 3.12 6.09
C ILE A 317 1.85 2.62 5.43
N SER A 318 1.99 2.72 4.11
CA SER A 318 3.18 2.27 3.37
C SER A 318 4.47 2.96 3.82
N ARG A 319 4.38 4.18 4.35
CA ARG A 319 5.53 5.00 4.78
C ARG A 319 5.83 4.92 6.27
N LYS A 320 4.80 4.91 7.12
CA LYS A 320 4.95 5.16 8.57
C LYS A 320 4.95 3.93 9.46
N TYR A 321 4.37 2.83 9.02
CA TYR A 321 4.16 1.72 9.92
C TYR A 321 5.46 0.96 10.21
N LYS A 322 5.63 0.55 11.47
CA LYS A 322 6.83 -0.15 11.95
C LYS A 322 6.92 -1.58 11.41
N SER A 323 5.77 -2.23 11.19
CA SER A 323 5.70 -3.59 10.67
C SER A 323 6.06 -3.63 9.18
N ARG A 324 7.16 -4.32 8.83
CA ARG A 324 7.59 -4.52 7.44
C ARG A 324 6.49 -5.19 6.60
N ALA A 325 5.82 -6.21 7.15
CA ALA A 325 4.76 -6.93 6.43
C ALA A 325 3.56 -6.04 6.11
N VAL A 326 3.16 -5.16 7.05
CA VAL A 326 2.05 -4.21 6.86
C VAL A 326 2.42 -3.16 5.82
N ARG A 327 3.64 -2.63 5.86
CA ARG A 327 4.11 -1.68 4.83
C ARG A 327 4.17 -2.31 3.44
N ALA A 328 4.73 -3.52 3.32
CA ALA A 328 4.78 -4.23 2.05
C ALA A 328 3.38 -4.47 1.46
N ALA A 329 2.42 -4.89 2.30
CA ALA A 329 1.03 -5.05 1.88
C ALA A 329 0.41 -3.75 1.38
N ALA A 330 0.71 -2.60 2.03
CA ALA A 330 0.23 -1.30 1.59
C ALA A 330 0.84 -0.87 0.26
N VAL A 331 2.14 -1.10 0.05
CA VAL A 331 2.80 -0.85 -1.25
C VAL A 331 2.18 -1.70 -2.36
N ASP A 332 1.96 -3.00 -2.10
CA ASP A 332 1.34 -3.91 -3.07
C ASP A 332 -0.12 -3.52 -3.39
N ALA A 333 -0.88 -3.12 -2.37
CA ALA A 333 -2.26 -2.68 -2.54
C ALA A 333 -2.37 -1.40 -3.38
N LEU A 334 -1.49 -0.42 -3.14
CA LEU A 334 -1.42 0.81 -3.95
C LEU A 334 -0.98 0.54 -5.38
N ALA A 335 0.00 -0.34 -5.58
CA ALA A 335 0.44 -0.73 -6.92
C ALA A 335 -0.70 -1.39 -7.70
N ASN A 336 -1.49 -2.25 -7.06
CA ASN A 336 -2.65 -2.88 -7.69
C ASN A 336 -3.73 -1.85 -8.03
N ALA A 337 -4.03 -0.90 -7.11
CA ALA A 337 -5.00 0.16 -7.38
C ALA A 337 -4.54 1.07 -8.53
N ALA A 338 -3.26 1.44 -8.57
CA ALA A 338 -2.67 2.24 -9.65
C ALA A 338 -2.77 1.51 -11.00
N ASN A 339 -2.38 0.23 -11.04
CA ASN A 339 -2.46 -0.59 -12.26
C ASN A 339 -3.89 -0.71 -12.80
N GLN A 340 -4.89 -0.85 -11.92
CA GLN A 340 -6.30 -0.90 -12.32
C GLN A 340 -6.77 0.41 -12.97
N LEU A 341 -6.18 1.54 -12.58
CA LEU A 341 -6.47 2.87 -13.11
C LEU A 341 -5.55 3.28 -14.27
N GLY A 342 -4.59 2.43 -14.68
CA GLY A 342 -3.60 2.77 -15.71
C GLY A 342 -2.60 3.85 -15.27
N LEU A 343 -2.37 3.98 -13.96
CA LEU A 343 -1.51 5.00 -13.35
C LEU A 343 -0.26 4.35 -12.74
N THR A 344 0.78 5.15 -12.57
CA THR A 344 1.86 4.85 -11.63
C THR A 344 1.39 5.04 -10.18
N THR A 345 2.07 4.43 -9.23
CA THR A 345 1.76 4.64 -7.79
C THR A 345 1.93 6.09 -7.35
N GLN A 346 2.84 6.81 -8.00
CA GLN A 346 3.07 8.24 -7.73
C GLN A 346 1.93 9.12 -8.26
N GLU A 347 1.46 8.86 -9.49
CA GLU A 347 0.29 9.57 -10.05
C GLU A 347 -0.98 9.26 -9.28
N LEU A 348 -1.15 8.00 -8.83
CA LEU A 348 -2.25 7.67 -7.93
C LEU A 348 -2.18 8.50 -6.64
N ALA A 349 -1.01 8.57 -6.01
CA ALA A 349 -0.83 9.33 -4.77
C ALA A 349 -1.14 10.83 -4.92
N ASP A 350 -0.96 11.39 -6.12
CA ASP A 350 -1.37 12.77 -6.42
C ASP A 350 -2.89 12.91 -6.55
N LYS A 351 -3.52 11.96 -7.23
CA LYS A 351 -4.97 12.00 -7.52
C LYS A 351 -5.85 11.72 -6.31
N ILE A 352 -5.32 11.01 -5.30
CA ILE A 352 -6.10 10.62 -4.12
C ILE A 352 -6.09 11.65 -2.98
N VAL A 353 -5.46 12.81 -3.18
CA VAL A 353 -5.52 13.87 -2.14
C VAL A 353 -6.94 14.44 -2.09
N PRO A 354 -7.67 14.27 -0.97
CA PRO A 354 -9.03 14.75 -0.87
C PRO A 354 -9.05 16.29 -0.78
N ASP A 355 -10.04 16.90 -1.44
CA ASP A 355 -10.28 18.34 -1.37
C ASP A 355 -11.00 18.80 -0.08
N MET A 356 -11.44 17.85 0.74
CA MET A 356 -12.21 18.06 1.98
C MET A 356 -13.54 18.80 1.78
N GLY A 357 -14.05 18.86 0.54
CA GLY A 357 -15.26 19.56 0.16
C GLY A 357 -15.09 21.08 0.07
N PHE A 358 -13.85 21.58 0.05
CA PHE A 358 -13.57 22.98 -0.28
C PHE A 358 -13.65 23.19 -1.80
N ASP A 359 -14.19 24.34 -2.19
CA ASP A 359 -14.25 24.78 -3.58
C ASP A 359 -12.95 25.47 -4.03
N GLU A 360 -12.93 25.94 -5.28
CA GLU A 360 -11.81 26.68 -5.87
C GLU A 360 -11.50 28.02 -5.14
N LYS A 361 -12.41 28.52 -4.31
CA LYS A 361 -12.24 29.72 -3.47
C LYS A 361 -11.80 29.36 -2.06
N MET A 362 -11.34 28.13 -1.84
CA MET A 362 -10.94 27.61 -0.52
C MET A 362 -12.09 27.66 0.51
N CYS A 363 -13.37 27.64 0.05
CA CYS A 363 -14.55 27.77 0.90
C CYS A 363 -15.37 26.48 0.91
N ARG A 364 -15.89 26.13 2.09
CA ARG A 364 -16.92 25.10 2.26
C ARG A 364 -18.06 25.67 3.11
N THR A 365 -19.30 25.54 2.62
CA THR A 365 -20.49 26.06 3.30
C THR A 365 -21.18 24.98 4.11
N PHE A 366 -21.55 25.31 5.36
CA PHE A 366 -22.35 24.49 6.27
C PHE A 366 -23.71 25.14 6.48
N ASP A 367 -24.77 24.47 6.05
CA ASP A 367 -26.13 24.99 5.99
C ASP A 367 -26.94 24.52 7.21
N PHE A 368 -27.45 25.44 8.00
CA PHE A 368 -28.34 25.20 9.14
C PHE A 368 -29.81 25.56 8.82
N GLY A 369 -30.14 25.74 7.55
CA GLY A 369 -31.46 26.17 7.10
C GLY A 369 -31.62 27.70 7.19
N SER A 370 -31.84 28.24 8.38
CA SER A 370 -31.96 29.69 8.60
C SER A 370 -30.63 30.44 8.53
N ARG A 371 -29.51 29.75 8.81
CA ARG A 371 -28.16 30.33 8.81
C ARG A 371 -27.21 29.46 7.96
N LYS A 372 -26.24 30.14 7.35
CA LYS A 372 -25.17 29.47 6.60
C LYS A 372 -23.81 29.93 7.13
N PHE A 373 -22.92 28.99 7.28
CA PHE A 373 -21.57 29.24 7.76
C PHE A 373 -20.57 28.92 6.68
N SER A 374 -19.78 29.91 6.28
CA SER A 374 -18.67 29.74 5.34
C SER A 374 -17.39 29.44 6.10
N VAL A 375 -16.76 28.33 5.76
CA VAL A 375 -15.48 27.91 6.34
C VAL A 375 -14.41 28.04 5.27
N TYR A 376 -13.40 28.85 5.52
CA TYR A 376 -12.30 29.10 4.61
C TYR A 376 -11.04 28.38 5.09
N LEU A 377 -10.35 27.76 4.17
CA LEU A 377 -9.01 27.20 4.40
C LEU A 377 -7.98 28.33 4.29
N THR A 378 -7.09 28.43 5.27
CA THR A 378 -6.02 29.44 5.28
C THR A 378 -4.70 28.86 4.70
N PRO A 379 -3.79 29.74 4.21
CA PRO A 379 -2.46 29.30 3.75
C PRO A 379 -1.65 28.53 4.81
N GLN A 380 -1.95 28.76 6.10
CA GLN A 380 -1.32 28.04 7.22
C GLN A 380 -1.93 26.66 7.49
N LEU A 381 -2.83 26.17 6.59
CA LEU A 381 -3.54 24.91 6.72
C LEU A 381 -4.44 24.84 7.98
N ASP A 382 -4.99 25.98 8.38
CA ASP A 382 -6.01 26.14 9.43
C ASP A 382 -7.32 26.61 8.79
N ILE A 383 -8.37 26.75 9.58
CA ILE A 383 -9.70 27.17 9.09
C ILE A 383 -10.18 28.43 9.79
N GLU A 384 -10.86 29.27 9.03
CA GLU A 384 -11.61 30.42 9.52
C GLU A 384 -13.10 30.26 9.22
N ILE A 385 -13.95 30.62 10.19
CA ILE A 385 -15.41 30.41 10.12
C ILE A 385 -16.08 31.76 10.09
N PHE A 386 -17.04 31.95 9.16
CA PHE A 386 -17.78 33.16 9.00
C PHE A 386 -19.29 32.92 8.94
N GLU A 387 -20.05 33.84 9.52
CA GLU A 387 -21.50 34.02 9.31
C GLU A 387 -21.70 35.34 8.60
N GLY A 388 -21.92 35.32 7.28
CA GLY A 388 -21.80 36.52 6.46
C GLY A 388 -20.40 37.13 6.54
N GLU A 389 -20.29 38.38 6.98
CA GLU A 389 -19.00 39.08 7.19
C GLU A 389 -18.40 38.88 8.58
N LYS A 390 -19.15 38.26 9.50
CA LYS A 390 -18.73 38.10 10.89
C LYS A 390 -17.88 36.85 11.08
N LYS A 391 -16.63 37.06 11.47
CA LYS A 391 -15.73 35.97 11.87
C LYS A 391 -16.13 35.33 13.21
N LEU A 392 -16.20 34.03 13.24
CA LEU A 392 -16.57 33.22 14.41
C LEU A 392 -15.39 32.41 14.91
N LYS A 393 -15.32 32.19 16.23
CA LYS A 393 -14.29 31.34 16.81
C LYS A 393 -14.53 29.84 16.60
N ASN A 394 -15.79 29.44 16.60
CA ASN A 394 -16.24 28.05 16.41
C ASN A 394 -17.57 28.04 15.67
N LEU A 395 -17.93 26.89 15.07
CA LEU A 395 -19.26 26.68 14.53
C LEU A 395 -20.28 26.79 15.66
N PRO A 396 -21.31 27.62 15.55
CA PRO A 396 -22.31 27.84 16.61
C PRO A 396 -23.11 26.56 16.91
N LYS A 397 -23.72 26.55 18.10
CA LYS A 397 -24.71 25.53 18.44
C LYS A 397 -26.00 25.76 17.63
N ILE A 398 -26.73 24.67 17.44
CA ILE A 398 -28.05 24.68 16.78
C ILE A 398 -28.98 25.63 17.52
N GLY A 399 -29.55 26.58 16.80
CA GLY A 399 -30.46 27.57 17.33
C GLY A 399 -31.94 27.17 17.14
N VAL A 400 -32.83 27.89 17.80
CA VAL A 400 -34.30 27.61 17.77
C VAL A 400 -34.91 27.76 16.37
N ASN A 401 -34.32 28.61 15.53
CA ASN A 401 -34.81 28.90 14.19
C ASN A 401 -34.13 28.06 13.10
N ASP A 402 -33.17 27.22 13.46
CA ASP A 402 -32.44 26.36 12.51
C ASP A 402 -33.31 25.14 12.15
N ASP A 403 -33.09 24.59 10.96
CA ASP A 403 -33.64 23.29 10.61
C ASP A 403 -32.86 22.21 11.38
N PRO A 404 -33.50 21.43 12.26
CA PRO A 404 -32.78 20.48 13.10
C PRO A 404 -31.99 19.43 12.31
N ALA A 405 -32.58 18.90 11.22
CA ALA A 405 -31.95 17.83 10.43
C ALA A 405 -30.74 18.37 9.65
N LEU A 406 -30.88 19.55 9.01
CA LEU A 406 -29.76 20.18 8.30
C LEU A 406 -28.65 20.58 9.28
N ALA A 407 -29.00 21.16 10.42
CA ALA A 407 -28.02 21.65 11.39
C ALA A 407 -27.26 20.49 12.08
N GLU A 408 -27.93 19.37 12.40
CA GLU A 408 -27.29 18.18 12.94
C GLU A 408 -26.31 17.58 11.93
N LYS A 409 -26.73 17.42 10.68
CA LYS A 409 -25.88 16.94 9.59
C LYS A 409 -24.67 17.86 9.38
N ALA A 410 -24.89 19.15 9.23
CA ALA A 410 -23.81 20.12 9.02
C ALA A 410 -22.82 20.14 10.20
N THR A 411 -23.32 19.98 11.43
CA THR A 411 -22.45 19.90 12.63
C THR A 411 -21.61 18.63 12.64
N ALA A 412 -22.20 17.49 12.25
CA ALA A 412 -21.48 16.22 12.13
C ALA A 412 -20.41 16.29 11.01
N ASP A 413 -20.80 16.77 9.82
CA ASP A 413 -19.91 16.96 8.68
C ASP A 413 -18.72 17.89 8.98
N PHE A 414 -18.99 18.98 9.72
CA PHE A 414 -17.93 19.91 10.15
C PHE A 414 -16.94 19.25 11.12
N LYS A 415 -17.44 18.49 12.08
CA LYS A 415 -16.59 17.75 13.05
C LYS A 415 -15.74 16.72 12.36
N GLU A 416 -16.32 15.98 11.43
CA GLU A 416 -15.59 14.96 10.65
C GLU A 416 -14.56 15.62 9.74
N MET A 417 -14.92 16.67 8.99
CA MET A 417 -13.97 17.45 8.18
C MET A 417 -12.77 17.90 9.00
N LYS A 418 -12.95 18.46 10.20
CA LYS A 418 -11.83 18.90 11.06
C LYS A 418 -10.92 17.74 11.46
N LYS A 419 -11.51 16.59 11.79
CA LYS A 419 -10.76 15.37 12.16
C LYS A 419 -9.93 14.85 10.99
N GLN A 420 -10.56 14.75 9.81
CA GLN A 420 -9.92 14.30 8.58
C GLN A 420 -8.83 15.27 8.13
N MET A 421 -9.11 16.56 8.11
CA MET A 421 -8.16 17.61 7.69
C MET A 421 -6.83 17.50 8.47
N LYS A 422 -6.87 17.34 9.79
CA LYS A 422 -5.67 17.15 10.60
C LYS A 422 -4.85 15.92 10.14
N THR A 423 -5.54 14.83 9.83
CA THR A 423 -4.92 13.59 9.35
C THR A 423 -4.32 13.77 7.96
N VAL A 424 -5.05 14.40 7.05
CA VAL A 424 -4.63 14.64 5.66
C VAL A 424 -3.44 15.59 5.62
N VAL A 425 -3.51 16.72 6.31
CA VAL A 425 -2.41 17.70 6.39
C VAL A 425 -1.13 17.05 6.88
N GLU A 426 -1.18 16.28 7.97
CA GLU A 426 -0.01 15.60 8.49
C GLU A 426 0.53 14.53 7.51
N ALA A 427 -0.37 13.81 6.82
CA ALA A 427 0.02 12.82 5.82
C ALA A 427 0.70 13.49 4.60
N GLN A 428 0.14 14.60 4.08
CA GLN A 428 0.73 15.30 2.95
C GLN A 428 2.04 16.00 3.29
N LYS A 429 2.15 16.60 4.49
CA LYS A 429 3.41 17.14 5.00
C LYS A 429 4.54 16.11 4.92
N GLN A 430 4.30 14.91 5.46
CA GLN A 430 5.29 13.84 5.45
C GLN A 430 5.56 13.29 4.04
N ARG A 431 4.52 13.24 3.20
CA ARG A 431 4.68 12.85 1.81
C ARG A 431 5.59 13.83 1.06
N LEU A 432 5.43 15.13 1.25
CA LEU A 432 6.26 16.15 0.62
C LEU A 432 7.71 16.14 1.13
N GLU A 433 7.92 15.92 2.44
CA GLU A 433 9.27 15.68 2.97
C GLU A 433 9.93 14.44 2.35
N TYR A 434 9.15 13.37 2.15
CA TYR A 434 9.62 12.16 1.49
C TYR A 434 9.94 12.39 0.00
N VAL A 435 9.12 13.17 -0.69
CA VAL A 435 9.35 13.60 -2.08
C VAL A 435 10.61 14.46 -2.19
N LEU A 436 10.84 15.36 -1.24
CA LEU A 436 12.07 16.16 -1.18
C LEU A 436 13.33 15.29 -1.09
N MET A 437 13.28 14.24 -0.26
CA MET A 437 14.37 13.29 -0.07
C MET A 437 14.62 12.42 -1.31
N LEU A 438 13.58 11.97 -1.99
CA LEU A 438 13.65 11.05 -3.14
C LEU A 438 13.72 11.77 -4.51
N ASP A 439 13.77 13.09 -4.51
CA ASP A 439 13.98 13.91 -5.71
C ASP A 439 12.90 13.70 -6.80
N ARG A 440 11.63 13.60 -6.41
CA ARG A 440 10.54 13.46 -7.36
C ARG A 440 10.28 14.74 -8.13
N LYS A 441 10.00 14.61 -9.43
CA LYS A 441 9.59 15.69 -10.33
C LYS A 441 8.17 15.42 -10.87
N TRP A 442 7.47 16.48 -11.24
CA TRP A 442 6.19 16.49 -11.94
C TRP A 442 6.34 17.20 -13.28
N THR A 443 5.54 16.83 -14.27
CA THR A 443 5.29 17.73 -15.40
C THR A 443 4.57 18.97 -14.91
N ALA A 444 4.69 20.09 -15.60
CA ALA A 444 4.00 21.33 -15.23
C ALA A 444 2.47 21.14 -15.17
N GLU A 445 1.89 20.33 -16.08
CA GLU A 445 0.46 19.97 -16.05
C GLU A 445 0.08 19.21 -14.78
N ALA A 446 0.82 18.15 -14.44
CA ALA A 446 0.57 17.34 -13.25
C ALA A 446 0.76 18.16 -11.96
N TRP A 447 1.76 19.04 -11.93
CA TRP A 447 2.01 19.95 -10.82
C TRP A 447 0.83 20.92 -10.63
N LYS A 448 0.38 21.58 -11.72
CA LYS A 448 -0.78 22.47 -11.68
C LYS A 448 -2.06 21.74 -11.25
N ALA A 449 -2.28 20.53 -11.76
CA ALA A 449 -3.44 19.74 -11.39
C ALA A 449 -3.48 19.39 -9.89
N LEU A 450 -2.32 19.11 -9.28
CA LEU A 450 -2.22 18.80 -7.86
C LEU A 450 -2.16 20.06 -6.99
N PHE A 451 -1.27 20.99 -7.28
CA PHE A 451 -0.91 22.09 -6.39
C PHE A 451 -1.67 23.40 -6.64
N VAL A 452 -2.29 23.57 -7.81
CA VAL A 452 -3.13 24.73 -8.09
C VAL A 452 -4.60 24.41 -7.88
N LYS A 453 -5.06 23.23 -8.36
CA LYS A 453 -6.50 22.91 -8.37
C LYS A 453 -7.00 22.26 -7.06
N ASN A 454 -6.15 21.53 -6.34
CA ASN A 454 -6.57 20.95 -5.06
C ASN A 454 -6.41 21.96 -3.93
N PRO A 455 -7.47 22.33 -3.21
CA PRO A 455 -7.44 23.40 -2.19
C PRO A 455 -6.40 23.18 -1.10
N LEU A 456 -6.28 21.94 -0.62
CA LEU A 456 -5.33 21.61 0.44
C LEU A 456 -3.88 21.71 -0.04
N MET A 457 -3.61 21.19 -1.25
CA MET A 457 -2.26 21.19 -1.83
C MET A 457 -1.85 22.59 -2.30
N HIS A 458 -2.79 23.43 -2.64
CA HIS A 458 -2.57 24.85 -2.92
C HIS A 458 -1.91 25.57 -1.72
N CYS A 459 -2.44 25.37 -0.52
CA CYS A 459 -1.85 25.92 0.70
C CYS A 459 -0.41 25.39 0.94
N PHE A 460 -0.14 24.12 0.63
CA PHE A 460 1.22 23.59 0.67
C PHE A 460 2.13 24.25 -0.38
N ALA A 461 1.61 24.47 -1.59
CA ALA A 461 2.38 25.05 -2.67
C ALA A 461 2.88 26.46 -2.38
N ILE A 462 2.04 27.30 -1.78
CA ILE A 462 2.38 28.68 -1.38
C ILE A 462 3.52 28.70 -0.35
N GLY A 463 3.54 27.74 0.58
CA GLY A 463 4.53 27.69 1.64
C GLY A 463 5.87 27.06 1.27
N LEU A 464 6.07 26.61 0.02
CA LEU A 464 7.26 25.86 -0.39
C LEU A 464 7.98 26.52 -1.56
N ILE A 465 9.29 26.31 -1.63
CA ILE A 465 10.12 26.74 -2.76
C ILE A 465 10.23 25.57 -3.75
N TRP A 466 9.89 25.88 -4.99
CA TRP A 466 9.86 24.99 -6.13
C TRP A 466 11.01 25.25 -7.09
N GLY A 467 11.39 24.27 -7.87
CA GLY A 467 12.43 24.39 -8.88
C GLY A 467 11.96 23.90 -10.23
N ILE A 468 12.46 24.56 -11.28
CA ILE A 468 12.39 24.10 -12.65
C ILE A 468 13.67 23.31 -12.95
N TYR A 469 13.51 22.09 -13.45
CA TYR A 469 14.61 21.16 -13.69
C TYR A 469 14.74 20.83 -15.19
N GLU A 470 15.98 20.83 -15.67
CA GLU A 470 16.33 20.33 -16.99
C GLU A 470 17.48 19.32 -16.86
N ASN A 471 17.32 18.15 -17.48
CA ASN A 471 18.30 17.06 -17.41
C ASN A 471 18.70 16.69 -15.96
N GLY A 472 17.77 16.77 -15.04
CA GLY A 472 17.98 16.47 -13.61
C GLY A 472 18.66 17.59 -12.81
N CYS A 473 19.04 18.73 -13.43
CA CYS A 473 19.67 19.85 -12.75
C CYS A 473 18.68 20.99 -12.52
N LEU A 474 18.75 21.63 -11.35
CA LEU A 474 18.00 22.83 -11.03
C LEU A 474 18.45 23.97 -11.96
N LYS A 475 17.50 24.58 -12.67
CA LYS A 475 17.74 25.75 -13.56
C LYS A 475 17.42 27.05 -12.86
N THR A 476 16.25 27.11 -12.24
CA THR A 476 15.79 28.24 -11.44
C THR A 476 14.85 27.77 -10.36
N SER A 477 14.82 28.49 -9.27
CA SER A 477 13.87 28.26 -8.19
C SER A 477 12.77 29.31 -8.23
N PHE A 478 11.57 28.97 -7.76
CA PHE A 478 10.43 29.86 -7.76
C PHE A 478 9.51 29.59 -6.58
N ARG A 479 8.66 30.57 -6.27
CA ARG A 479 7.55 30.48 -5.34
C ARG A 479 6.23 30.64 -6.07
N TYR A 480 5.23 29.89 -5.63
CA TYR A 480 3.84 30.04 -6.06
C TYR A 480 3.11 30.96 -5.08
N LEU A 481 2.40 31.97 -5.59
CA LEU A 481 1.70 32.96 -4.81
C LEU A 481 0.21 32.64 -4.72
N ASP A 482 -0.49 33.22 -3.75
CA ASP A 482 -1.91 33.00 -3.50
C ASP A 482 -2.82 33.60 -4.59
N ASP A 483 -2.32 34.57 -5.35
CA ASP A 483 -3.00 35.13 -6.52
C ASP A 483 -2.85 34.28 -7.81
N GLY A 484 -2.06 33.19 -7.74
CA GLY A 484 -1.83 32.28 -8.85
C GLY A 484 -0.61 32.60 -9.70
N SER A 485 0.16 33.65 -9.40
CA SER A 485 1.40 34.01 -10.07
C SER A 485 2.60 33.24 -9.53
N PHE A 486 3.74 33.36 -10.22
CA PHE A 486 5.01 32.70 -9.85
C PHE A 486 6.12 33.73 -9.85
N THR A 487 6.97 33.74 -8.82
CA THR A 487 8.10 34.65 -8.71
C THR A 487 9.41 33.92 -8.42
N ASN A 488 10.54 34.50 -8.84
CA ASN A 488 11.87 34.08 -8.40
C ASN A 488 12.24 34.70 -7.04
N SER A 489 13.48 34.48 -6.59
CA SER A 489 13.97 35.04 -5.32
C SER A 489 14.14 36.56 -5.31
N ASP A 490 14.11 37.20 -6.47
CA ASP A 490 14.22 38.64 -6.65
C ASP A 490 12.86 39.33 -6.91
N ASP A 491 11.76 38.60 -6.67
CA ASP A 491 10.35 39.00 -6.93
C ASP A 491 10.02 39.24 -8.41
N ASP A 492 10.85 38.80 -9.36
CA ASP A 492 10.53 38.84 -10.79
C ASP A 492 9.53 37.73 -11.14
N GLU A 493 8.56 38.07 -11.97
CA GLU A 493 7.54 37.13 -12.45
C GLU A 493 8.14 36.07 -13.36
N ILE A 494 7.70 34.81 -13.18
CA ILE A 494 8.12 33.65 -13.98
C ILE A 494 6.91 33.01 -14.65
N GLU A 495 7.07 32.61 -15.91
CA GLU A 495 6.09 31.80 -16.62
C GLU A 495 6.50 30.32 -16.63
N LEU A 496 5.55 29.43 -16.34
CA LEU A 496 5.73 27.98 -16.41
C LEU A 496 5.25 27.46 -17.76
N SER A 497 6.17 26.93 -18.58
CA SER A 497 5.82 26.23 -19.83
C SER A 497 5.49 24.76 -19.57
N GLU A 498 4.65 24.14 -20.42
CA GLU A 498 4.15 22.77 -20.26
C GLU A 498 5.25 21.69 -20.30
N VAL A 499 6.37 21.97 -20.94
CA VAL A 499 7.49 21.01 -21.09
C VAL A 499 8.43 20.96 -19.89
N MET A 500 8.24 21.84 -18.90
CA MET A 500 9.11 21.93 -17.73
C MET A 500 8.83 20.79 -16.72
N GLN A 501 9.90 20.35 -16.08
CA GLN A 501 9.80 19.48 -14.89
C GLN A 501 9.94 20.32 -13.62
N ILE A 502 8.99 20.16 -12.71
CA ILE A 502 8.90 20.90 -11.45
C ILE A 502 9.15 19.95 -10.29
N GLY A 503 9.96 20.35 -9.34
CA GLY A 503 10.24 19.60 -8.11
C GLY A 503 10.40 20.51 -6.90
N LEU A 504 10.39 19.92 -5.70
CA LEU A 504 10.77 20.65 -4.50
C LEU A 504 12.28 20.94 -4.52
N VAL A 505 12.65 22.18 -4.24
CA VAL A 505 14.07 22.55 -4.11
C VAL A 505 14.64 22.01 -2.81
N HIS A 506 15.77 21.31 -2.90
CA HIS A 506 16.54 20.92 -1.73
C HIS A 506 17.65 21.95 -1.48
N PRO A 507 17.95 22.34 -0.23
CA PRO A 507 18.99 23.34 0.06
C PRO A 507 20.38 22.99 -0.46
N LEU A 508 20.66 21.74 -0.77
CA LEU A 508 21.90 21.30 -1.44
C LEU A 508 22.10 21.88 -2.82
N GLU A 509 21.02 22.28 -3.48
CA GLU A 509 21.00 22.74 -4.89
C GLU A 509 21.09 24.25 -5.02
N LEU A 510 20.88 24.96 -3.90
CA LEU A 510 20.98 26.42 -3.83
C LEU A 510 22.39 26.85 -3.43
N THR A 511 22.82 27.96 -3.99
CA THR A 511 23.95 28.73 -3.43
C THR A 511 23.53 29.34 -2.09
N GLU A 512 24.49 29.71 -1.25
CA GLU A 512 24.16 30.39 0.03
C GLU A 512 23.42 31.72 -0.23
N HIS A 513 23.77 32.47 -1.28
CA HIS A 513 23.09 33.70 -1.65
C HIS A 513 21.62 33.47 -2.03
N GLU A 514 21.34 32.49 -2.89
CA GLU A 514 19.94 32.15 -3.24
C GLU A 514 19.14 31.69 -2.03
N LYS A 515 19.76 30.92 -1.16
CA LYS A 515 19.12 30.46 0.06
C LYS A 515 18.79 31.60 1.02
N GLU A 516 19.71 32.56 1.19
CA GLU A 516 19.50 33.76 2.01
C GLU A 516 18.38 34.62 1.40
N ALA A 517 18.37 34.87 0.10
CA ALA A 517 17.33 35.62 -0.59
C ALA A 517 15.93 34.97 -0.39
N TRP A 518 15.83 33.65 -0.52
CA TRP A 518 14.58 32.96 -0.24
C TRP A 518 14.14 33.03 1.23
N LEU A 519 15.07 32.98 2.18
CA LEU A 519 14.74 33.10 3.59
C LEU A 519 14.27 34.52 3.95
N GLU A 520 14.87 35.55 3.35
CA GLU A 520 14.44 36.94 3.47
C GLU A 520 13.05 37.14 2.89
N GLN A 521 12.79 36.68 1.66
CA GLN A 521 11.48 36.78 1.02
C GLN A 521 10.38 36.06 1.83
N LEU A 522 10.66 34.85 2.38
CA LEU A 522 9.69 34.16 3.22
C LEU A 522 9.38 34.93 4.53
N ASP A 523 10.37 35.63 5.08
CA ASP A 523 10.21 36.43 6.29
C ASP A 523 9.41 37.72 5.99
N ASP A 524 9.73 38.40 4.90
CA ASP A 524 9.04 39.61 4.44
C ASP A 524 7.56 39.40 4.15
N TYR A 525 7.23 38.25 3.59
CA TYR A 525 5.82 37.87 3.31
C TYR A 525 5.15 37.07 4.45
N GLU A 526 5.79 36.97 5.62
CA GLU A 526 5.29 36.25 6.81
C GLU A 526 4.89 34.78 6.50
N ILE A 527 5.62 34.09 5.59
CA ILE A 527 5.30 32.73 5.16
C ILE A 527 5.93 31.72 6.09
N ILE A 528 5.10 30.90 6.70
CA ILE A 528 5.52 29.76 7.51
C ILE A 528 5.56 28.52 6.65
N GLN A 529 6.75 27.95 6.44
CA GLN A 529 6.88 26.70 5.70
C GLN A 529 6.16 25.55 6.42
N PRO A 530 5.41 24.70 5.70
CA PRO A 530 4.69 23.57 6.30
C PRO A 530 5.63 22.55 6.95
N PHE A 531 6.88 22.50 6.51
CA PHE A 531 7.98 21.78 7.14
C PHE A 531 9.30 22.52 6.87
N ASP A 532 10.31 22.21 7.63
CA ASP A 532 11.63 22.86 7.51
C ASP A 532 12.31 22.45 6.19
N GLN A 533 12.04 23.19 5.12
CA GLN A 533 12.64 22.97 3.80
C GLN A 533 14.02 23.65 3.69
N LEU A 534 14.07 24.97 3.84
CA LEU A 534 15.30 25.74 3.59
C LEU A 534 16.28 25.77 4.78
N LYS A 535 15.76 25.75 6.01
CA LYS A 535 16.58 25.83 7.24
C LYS A 535 17.20 24.49 7.65
N ARG A 536 16.89 23.38 6.94
CA ARG A 536 17.47 22.08 7.27
C ARG A 536 18.97 22.01 7.00
N LYS A 537 19.69 21.37 7.91
CA LYS A 537 21.13 21.14 7.72
C LYS A 537 21.38 20.13 6.60
N VAL A 538 22.36 20.42 5.77
CA VAL A 538 22.76 19.58 4.65
C VAL A 538 24.08 18.88 4.92
N TYR A 539 24.21 17.66 4.40
CA TYR A 539 25.42 16.84 4.53
C TYR A 539 25.81 16.32 3.16
N LYS A 540 27.09 16.45 2.81
CA LYS A 540 27.64 16.01 1.53
C LYS A 540 28.64 14.88 1.76
N VAL A 541 28.75 13.96 0.80
CA VAL A 541 29.80 12.96 0.78
C VAL A 541 31.14 13.66 0.50
N ALA A 542 32.15 13.42 1.34
CA ALA A 542 33.49 13.97 1.09
C ALA A 542 34.08 13.34 -0.18
N GLU A 543 34.91 14.11 -0.92
CA GLU A 543 35.55 13.62 -2.16
C GLU A 543 36.38 12.34 -1.91
N SER A 544 37.06 12.26 -0.77
CA SER A 544 37.83 11.09 -0.35
C SER A 544 37.00 9.84 -0.12
N ASP A 545 35.68 10.00 0.11
CA ASP A 545 34.78 8.91 0.53
C ASP A 545 33.86 8.44 -0.62
N LYS A 546 33.84 9.12 -1.75
CA LYS A 546 32.96 8.79 -2.89
C LYS A 546 33.10 7.34 -3.37
N ASN A 547 34.29 6.78 -3.31
CA ASN A 547 34.54 5.40 -3.74
C ASN A 547 34.33 4.34 -2.63
N LYS A 548 34.08 4.78 -1.39
CA LYS A 548 33.75 3.87 -0.27
C LYS A 548 32.30 3.42 -0.39
N THR A 549 32.02 2.22 0.12
CA THR A 549 30.65 1.67 0.22
C THR A 549 30.06 1.84 1.61
N ALA A 550 30.86 2.27 2.59
CA ALA A 550 30.46 2.49 3.98
C ALA A 550 30.66 3.96 4.37
N CYS A 551 29.66 4.54 5.01
CA CYS A 551 29.76 5.86 5.62
C CYS A 551 30.10 5.70 7.11
N GLU A 552 31.26 6.22 7.52
CA GLU A 552 31.83 6.04 8.87
C GLU A 552 31.59 7.26 9.78
N ILE A 553 30.72 8.20 9.39
CA ILE A 553 30.50 9.48 10.11
C ILE A 553 29.96 9.29 11.55
N PHE A 554 29.40 8.11 11.84
CA PHE A 554 28.86 7.74 13.16
C PHE A 554 29.70 6.68 13.86
N LYS A 555 30.75 6.19 13.23
CA LYS A 555 31.58 5.07 13.72
C LYS A 555 32.15 5.39 15.13
N ASN A 556 32.13 4.39 15.98
CA ASN A 556 32.57 4.47 17.38
C ASN A 556 31.75 5.44 18.27
N THR A 557 30.54 5.83 17.86
CA THR A 557 29.64 6.58 18.76
C THR A 557 28.98 5.61 19.73
N GLU A 558 29.13 5.84 21.00
CA GLU A 558 28.49 5.07 22.07
C GLU A 558 27.13 5.70 22.44
N ILE A 559 26.13 4.86 22.62
CA ILE A 559 24.78 5.25 22.99
C ILE A 559 24.09 4.07 23.70
N THR A 560 23.22 4.34 24.68
CA THR A 560 22.48 3.23 25.31
C THR A 560 21.55 2.57 24.31
N ASN A 561 21.49 1.23 24.32
CA ASN A 561 20.66 0.41 23.43
C ASN A 561 19.20 0.85 23.43
N THR A 562 18.61 1.12 24.60
CA THR A 562 17.21 1.57 24.73
C THR A 562 16.99 2.93 24.07
N THR A 563 17.93 3.86 24.19
CA THR A 563 17.86 5.18 23.55
C THR A 563 17.95 5.04 22.03
N LEU A 564 18.93 4.28 21.52
CA LEU A 564 19.10 4.03 20.10
C LEU A 564 17.84 3.38 19.50
N VAL A 565 17.36 2.27 20.10
CA VAL A 565 16.16 1.56 19.62
C VAL A 565 14.94 2.47 19.58
N ASN A 566 14.69 3.25 20.64
CA ASN A 566 13.53 4.13 20.71
C ASN A 566 13.60 5.24 19.65
N ARG A 567 14.75 5.90 19.50
CA ARG A 567 14.93 7.01 18.57
C ARG A 567 14.88 6.53 17.11
N MET A 568 15.59 5.44 16.79
CA MET A 568 15.57 4.85 15.45
C MET A 568 14.16 4.40 15.05
N THR A 569 13.47 3.73 15.97
CA THR A 569 12.08 3.30 15.71
C THR A 569 11.14 4.48 15.52
N LYS A 570 11.31 5.58 16.30
CA LYS A 570 10.54 6.81 16.13
C LYS A 570 10.83 7.50 14.81
N ALA A 571 12.07 7.42 14.34
CA ALA A 571 12.50 7.96 13.04
C ALA A 571 12.08 7.08 11.84
N GLY A 572 11.36 5.97 12.07
CA GLY A 572 10.85 5.11 10.99
C GLY A 572 11.80 3.98 10.56
N TRP A 573 12.92 3.80 11.27
CA TRP A 573 13.81 2.66 11.06
C TRP A 573 13.26 1.43 11.76
N TYR A 574 13.48 0.26 11.18
CA TYR A 574 13.10 -1.02 11.77
C TYR A 574 14.33 -1.87 12.08
N LYS A 575 14.18 -2.73 13.08
CA LYS A 575 15.20 -3.67 13.49
C LYS A 575 15.46 -4.67 12.37
N GLY A 576 16.72 -5.01 12.15
CA GLY A 576 17.10 -6.08 11.25
C GLY A 576 16.64 -7.45 11.72
N GLN A 577 17.05 -8.47 11.02
CA GLN A 577 16.69 -9.84 11.34
C GLN A 577 17.38 -10.29 12.64
N ALA A 578 16.61 -10.92 13.52
CA ALA A 578 17.18 -11.51 14.73
C ALA A 578 18.12 -12.67 14.35
N GLN A 579 19.31 -12.63 14.93
CA GLN A 579 20.38 -13.62 14.80
C GLN A 579 20.79 -14.10 16.21
N ASP A 580 21.65 -15.08 16.31
CA ASP A 580 22.35 -15.48 17.54
C ASP A 580 21.53 -15.32 18.84
N ALA A 581 20.56 -16.22 19.05
CA ALA A 581 19.70 -16.25 20.24
C ALA A 581 18.81 -15.00 20.45
N GLY A 582 18.53 -14.23 19.39
CA GLY A 582 17.60 -13.11 19.43
C GLY A 582 18.25 -11.73 19.45
N PHE A 583 19.53 -11.64 19.14
CA PHE A 583 20.21 -10.36 18.92
C PHE A 583 19.97 -9.85 17.51
N PHE A 584 20.00 -8.54 17.31
CA PHE A 584 20.01 -7.88 16.01
C PHE A 584 21.13 -6.81 16.00
N TYR A 585 21.70 -6.59 14.83
CA TYR A 585 22.92 -5.82 14.66
C TYR A 585 22.78 -4.66 13.68
N GLU A 586 21.57 -4.46 13.12
CA GLU A 586 21.34 -3.40 12.17
C GLU A 586 19.94 -2.79 12.32
N PHE A 587 19.83 -1.49 12.01
CA PHE A 587 18.60 -0.82 11.70
C PHE A 587 18.50 -0.58 10.19
N ILE A 588 17.34 -0.84 9.63
CA ILE A 588 17.09 -0.72 8.19
C ILE A 588 15.97 0.28 7.96
N ARG A 589 16.17 1.08 6.92
CA ARG A 589 15.15 1.97 6.39
C ARG A 589 14.98 1.69 4.90
N ASN A 590 13.79 1.29 4.49
CA ASN A 590 13.42 1.12 3.09
C ASN A 590 12.50 2.27 2.67
N ASP A 591 13.00 3.14 1.83
CA ASP A 591 12.27 4.25 1.26
C ASP A 591 11.86 3.89 -0.18
N ILE A 592 10.73 3.18 -0.28
CA ILE A 592 10.17 2.71 -1.56
C ILE A 592 9.19 3.78 -2.06
N SER A 593 9.45 4.33 -3.24
CA SER A 593 8.59 5.32 -3.89
C SER A 593 7.55 4.70 -4.80
N GLY A 594 7.70 3.43 -5.18
CA GLY A 594 6.79 2.71 -6.06
C GLY A 594 7.40 1.45 -6.63
N LYS A 595 6.77 0.95 -7.69
CA LYS A 595 7.29 -0.17 -8.48
C LYS A 595 7.31 0.20 -9.96
N GLU A 596 8.36 -0.19 -10.65
CA GLU A 596 8.49 -0.07 -12.11
C GLU A 596 8.83 -1.42 -12.73
N LYS A 597 8.61 -1.56 -14.02
CA LYS A 597 9.07 -2.72 -14.76
C LYS A 597 10.53 -2.53 -15.12
N ASP A 598 11.38 -3.50 -14.76
CA ASP A 598 12.73 -3.56 -15.26
C ASP A 598 12.77 -3.90 -16.78
N PRO A 599 13.93 -3.86 -17.45
CA PRO A 599 14.05 -4.20 -18.85
C PRO A 599 13.52 -5.59 -19.22
N ASP A 600 13.48 -6.51 -18.26
CA ASP A 600 12.95 -7.86 -18.42
C ASP A 600 11.43 -7.94 -18.15
N GLY A 601 10.78 -6.78 -17.88
CA GLY A 601 9.34 -6.67 -17.61
C GLY A 601 8.91 -7.09 -16.20
N LYS A 602 9.86 -7.34 -15.30
CA LYS A 602 9.60 -7.69 -13.89
C LYS A 602 9.38 -6.43 -13.08
N LEU A 603 8.35 -6.45 -12.21
CA LEU A 603 8.12 -5.36 -11.24
C LEU A 603 9.22 -5.36 -10.17
N VAL A 604 9.99 -4.27 -10.10
CA VAL A 604 11.01 -4.01 -9.08
C VAL A 604 10.65 -2.78 -8.27
N ASN A 605 11.06 -2.76 -7.00
CA ASN A 605 10.84 -1.61 -6.14
C ASN A 605 11.78 -0.47 -6.54
N ILE A 606 11.21 0.75 -6.67
CA ILE A 606 11.99 1.99 -6.86
C ILE A 606 12.19 2.64 -5.50
N GLY A 607 13.36 3.23 -5.30
CA GLY A 607 13.70 3.93 -4.07
C GLY A 607 15.09 3.58 -3.57
N MET A 608 15.30 3.73 -2.27
CA MET A 608 16.59 3.53 -1.62
C MET A 608 16.43 2.77 -0.30
N THR A 609 17.43 2.01 0.06
CA THR A 609 17.56 1.36 1.37
C THR A 609 18.79 1.90 2.08
N ALA A 610 18.63 2.34 3.32
CA ALA A 610 19.73 2.66 4.23
C ALA A 610 19.81 1.63 5.35
N GLU A 611 21.00 1.22 5.74
CA GLU A 611 21.28 0.25 6.79
C GLU A 611 22.35 0.78 7.73
N LEU A 612 21.99 0.97 9.01
CA LEU A 612 22.92 1.35 10.07
C LEU A 612 23.31 0.12 10.88
N LYS A 613 24.59 -0.23 10.89
CA LYS A 613 25.15 -1.29 11.74
C LYS A 613 25.60 -0.78 13.09
N PHE A 614 25.50 -1.61 14.09
CA PHE A 614 25.94 -1.35 15.45
C PHE A 614 26.34 -2.67 16.14
N SER A 615 26.96 -2.60 17.32
CA SER A 615 27.47 -3.77 18.05
C SER A 615 26.42 -4.79 18.47
N GLY A 616 25.13 -4.46 18.32
CA GLY A 616 24.01 -5.36 18.55
C GLY A 616 23.36 -5.22 19.91
N THR A 617 22.09 -5.65 20.00
CA THR A 617 21.34 -5.80 21.25
C THR A 617 20.20 -6.80 21.08
N TYR A 618 19.65 -7.28 22.20
CA TYR A 618 18.57 -8.27 22.19
C TYR A 618 17.24 -7.68 21.71
N ILE A 619 16.49 -8.40 20.87
CA ILE A 619 15.29 -7.90 20.19
C ILE A 619 14.07 -7.76 21.13
N GLY A 620 13.97 -8.59 22.17
CA GLY A 620 12.77 -8.73 23.00
C GLY A 620 12.84 -7.99 24.34
N TYR A 621 13.86 -8.20 25.12
CA TYR A 621 14.03 -7.61 26.45
C TYR A 621 15.41 -6.98 26.55
N TYR A 622 15.50 -5.76 27.07
CA TYR A 622 16.75 -5.00 27.12
C TYR A 622 17.24 -4.86 28.57
N GLU A 623 18.40 -5.42 28.85
CA GLU A 623 19.25 -4.83 29.87
C GLU A 623 19.80 -3.52 29.32
N ILE A 624 19.89 -2.49 30.14
CA ILE A 624 20.43 -1.19 29.70
C ILE A 624 21.94 -1.34 29.61
N GLU A 625 22.45 -1.27 28.39
CA GLU A 625 23.86 -1.40 28.04
C GLU A 625 24.24 -0.37 26.99
N ASP A 626 25.50 0.02 26.93
CA ASP A 626 26.01 0.87 25.86
C ASP A 626 26.31 0.00 24.62
N VAL A 627 25.89 0.49 23.48
CA VAL A 627 26.15 -0.09 22.17
C VAL A 627 26.93 0.90 21.33
N THR A 628 27.78 0.39 20.46
CA THR A 628 28.63 1.20 19.58
C THR A 628 28.04 1.21 18.17
N VAL A 629 27.83 2.38 17.63
CA VAL A 629 27.45 2.54 16.21
C VAL A 629 28.66 2.27 15.35
N GLU A 630 28.45 1.50 14.28
CA GLU A 630 29.51 1.10 13.35
C GLU A 630 29.41 1.89 12.06
N GLU A 631 28.73 1.39 11.05
CA GLU A 631 28.79 1.88 9.69
C GLU A 631 27.38 2.04 9.10
N LEU A 632 27.21 3.02 8.21
CA LEU A 632 25.99 3.25 7.46
C LEU A 632 26.22 2.84 5.99
N TYR A 633 25.33 2.02 5.46
CA TYR A 633 25.33 1.52 4.09
C TYR A 633 24.09 1.96 3.32
N PHE A 634 24.23 2.03 2.00
CA PHE A 634 23.15 2.33 1.07
C PHE A 634 23.07 1.28 -0.03
N ARG A 635 21.86 0.92 -0.46
CA ARG A 635 21.63 -0.01 -1.56
C ARG A 635 20.27 0.20 -2.22
N LEU A 636 20.05 -0.41 -3.37
CA LEU A 636 18.71 -0.47 -3.97
C LEU A 636 17.78 -1.37 -3.13
N PRO A 637 16.46 -1.15 -3.15
CA PRO A 637 15.52 -1.87 -2.27
C PRO A 637 15.57 -3.39 -2.41
N ASP A 638 15.77 -3.91 -3.63
CA ASP A 638 15.77 -5.34 -3.95
C ASP A 638 17.18 -5.93 -4.10
N ALA A 639 18.23 -5.15 -3.79
CA ALA A 639 19.60 -5.59 -3.87
C ALA A 639 19.93 -6.66 -2.82
N ALA A 640 20.91 -7.50 -3.11
CA ALA A 640 21.41 -8.50 -2.17
C ALA A 640 22.03 -7.82 -0.93
N TYR A 641 22.05 -8.53 0.20
CA TYR A 641 22.48 -8.00 1.51
C TYR A 641 23.86 -7.29 1.50
N ASN A 642 24.79 -7.73 0.67
CA ASN A 642 26.14 -7.13 0.58
C ASN A 642 26.37 -6.31 -0.70
N ASP A 643 25.33 -6.05 -1.47
CA ASP A 643 25.41 -5.27 -2.70
C ASP A 643 25.22 -3.78 -2.38
N ASN A 644 26.20 -3.22 -1.66
CA ASN A 644 26.19 -1.85 -1.21
C ASN A 644 26.70 -0.90 -2.31
N MET A 645 26.01 0.21 -2.48
CA MET A 645 26.40 1.28 -3.41
C MET A 645 27.65 2.02 -2.92
N LYS A 646 28.45 2.53 -3.85
CA LYS A 646 29.45 3.54 -3.50
C LYS A 646 28.75 4.81 -3.03
N LEU A 647 29.31 5.50 -2.04
CA LEU A 647 28.72 6.72 -1.49
C LEU A 647 28.56 7.83 -2.54
N GLY A 648 29.46 7.87 -3.55
CA GLY A 648 29.37 8.80 -4.66
C GLY A 648 28.20 8.52 -5.62
N ASP A 649 27.66 7.29 -5.62
CA ASP A 649 26.54 6.89 -6.48
C ASP A 649 25.18 7.05 -5.76
N VAL A 650 25.20 7.36 -4.45
CA VAL A 650 23.99 7.62 -3.66
C VAL A 650 23.47 9.02 -4.00
N SER A 651 22.16 9.15 -4.20
CA SER A 651 21.53 10.46 -4.40
C SER A 651 21.98 11.44 -3.30
N PRO A 652 22.52 12.61 -3.63
CA PRO A 652 22.99 13.59 -2.65
C PRO A 652 21.90 14.01 -1.65
N ARG A 653 20.65 14.13 -2.11
CA ARG A 653 19.51 14.45 -1.26
C ARG A 653 19.23 13.32 -0.27
N TYR A 654 19.18 12.08 -0.76
CA TYR A 654 18.92 10.92 0.09
C TYR A 654 20.01 10.76 1.16
N TYR A 655 21.28 10.87 0.76
CA TYR A 655 22.41 10.84 1.70
C TYR A 655 22.27 11.91 2.79
N SER A 656 22.03 13.16 2.37
CA SER A 656 21.87 14.29 3.31
C SER A 656 20.76 14.08 4.30
N GLU A 657 19.58 13.63 3.85
CA GLU A 657 18.41 13.44 4.68
C GLU A 657 18.59 12.27 5.66
N VAL A 658 19.18 11.16 5.22
CA VAL A 658 19.49 10.02 6.09
C VAL A 658 20.49 10.43 7.18
N VAL A 659 21.57 11.13 6.80
CA VAL A 659 22.56 11.63 7.76
C VAL A 659 21.93 12.63 8.74
N LEU A 660 21.09 13.54 8.26
CA LEU A 660 20.35 14.48 9.12
C LEU A 660 19.50 13.77 10.17
N GLN A 661 18.77 12.73 9.76
CA GLN A 661 17.96 11.93 10.69
C GLN A 661 18.81 11.20 11.72
N LEU A 662 19.89 10.58 11.28
CA LEU A 662 20.80 9.87 12.18
C LEU A 662 21.51 10.80 13.16
N LYS A 663 21.91 12.01 12.73
CA LYS A 663 22.43 13.05 13.62
C LYS A 663 21.41 13.40 14.71
N LYS A 664 20.13 13.56 14.36
CA LYS A 664 19.07 13.81 15.34
C LYS A 664 18.81 12.60 16.26
N ALA A 665 19.00 11.39 15.78
CA ALA A 665 18.76 10.17 16.54
C ALA A 665 19.93 9.78 17.46
N ILE A 666 21.17 9.98 17.03
CA ILE A 666 22.39 9.50 17.70
C ILE A 666 23.04 10.59 18.56
N ASN A 667 23.16 11.82 18.02
CA ASN A 667 23.97 12.90 18.60
C ASN A 667 23.14 13.95 19.37
N LYS A 668 22.29 13.54 20.26
CA LYS A 668 21.62 14.50 21.14
C LYS A 668 22.32 14.65 22.44
#